data_6e5fa6372d6aaf7697b4f267f587b3ca
#
_entry.id   6e5fa6372d6aaf7697b4f267f587b3ca
#
_cell.length_a   1.000
_cell.length_b   1.000
_cell.length_c   1.000
_cell.angle_alpha   90.00
_cell.angle_beta   90.00
_cell.angle_gamma   90.00
#
_symmetry.space_group_name_H-M   'P 1'
#
loop_
_entity.id
_entity.type
_entity.pdbx_description
1 polymer ?
#
loop_
_entity_poly.entity_id
_entity_poly.type
_entity_poly.pdbx_seq_one_letter_code
_entity_poly.pdbx_strand_id
1 'polypeptide(L)'
;MKEPAEIGAIKQELAKSLGRALEMLENFFAIYPEIAMRMQLDEISTDYGRMVDYWKNGYKDDNRQQYYDRLVADTLRLLTNAGQRYAITHDSRLQYDYSHVRNSGRDWSVENIRKELEHHVSEMAMVELLPENKRKEKCMELYALQHATHIEMFDYIRTSEQWNESTAEAMEAIFISPTIDTITQQTLLAAVILNNICWFDYQKERVLMNVYMKSADEFVRQRALVGWVLCMNSAEYAMADAEHEDIVGRMLADERCVEELRELQIQMVYCMNAEKDRDEIHKNIMPDIIKNSPVKIKGGVITEAEEDSLEDIIDPEASERRMEELEANMRKMTDMQRQGHDIFYGGFSQMKRFPFFNRIMHWVMPFYRHHPEITRLFINEDEISMINKLMRFTPFCDSDRYSFMLAFRQVMASLPKNMLDAMKEGQMQLLGSDYENTPQQDKPALVRRSFLQSLYRFFRVCPSRDMFRNPFERDGGQVDFFSQQVFADTPLRQGFPSMAMFFLKHNMVDEAKRLMKNYHAPEADYSACMVLAKLYPEQEEQYYRQALECKPDDDKALRGLGRACFARGRYDEAFSIYDSLAGKYPDNNKLLLSKVAVMANIAEKREEAKDILYRLEYEQPDNVSISRMLAKVLMSLGKVEQAQAIYERLGKGDESTDDDKMNLGICLFASHRFEDAAAMLSGFDTAAIDAAIKEDGEMLASKGITPLDIELFHGLL
;
A
#
# COMPACT_ATOMS: atom_id res chain seq x y z
N MET A 1 -3.56 21.45 -5.92
CA MET A 1 -2.96 22.80 -5.79
C MET A 1 -1.46 22.62 -5.95
N LYS A 2 -0.90 23.22 -6.97
CA LYS A 2 0.57 23.23 -7.06
C LYS A 2 1.03 24.43 -6.27
N GLU A 3 1.74 24.17 -5.19
CA GLU A 3 2.56 25.17 -4.53
C GLU A 3 3.45 25.80 -5.62
N PRO A 4 3.65 27.14 -5.64
CA PRO A 4 4.59 27.76 -6.57
C PRO A 4 5.94 27.06 -6.47
N ALA A 5 6.61 26.82 -7.59
CA ALA A 5 7.91 26.16 -7.61
C ALA A 5 8.93 26.92 -6.73
N GLU A 6 8.78 28.22 -6.65
CA GLU A 6 9.59 29.12 -5.82
C GLU A 6 9.42 28.81 -4.32
N ILE A 7 8.20 28.60 -3.83
CA ILE A 7 7.95 28.24 -2.42
C ILE A 7 8.57 26.89 -2.09
N GLY A 8 8.41 25.89 -2.98
CA GLY A 8 9.06 24.59 -2.81
C GLY A 8 10.58 24.70 -2.75
N ALA A 9 11.20 25.51 -3.60
CA ALA A 9 12.64 25.77 -3.57
C ALA A 9 13.09 26.47 -2.28
N ILE A 10 12.29 27.43 -1.78
CA ILE A 10 12.59 28.13 -0.52
C ILE A 10 12.50 27.17 0.67
N LYS A 11 11.51 26.26 0.71
CA LYS A 11 11.41 25.22 1.75
C LYS A 11 12.63 24.29 1.75
N GLN A 12 13.12 23.89 0.57
CA GLN A 12 14.34 23.09 0.45
C GLN A 12 15.59 23.82 0.95
N GLU A 13 15.66 25.13 0.69
CA GLU A 13 16.79 25.95 1.17
C GLU A 13 16.68 26.23 2.66
N LEU A 14 15.47 26.38 3.21
CA LEU A 14 15.24 26.57 4.65
C LEU A 14 15.81 25.40 5.48
N ALA A 15 15.70 24.19 4.98
CA ALA A 15 16.30 23.00 5.59
C ALA A 15 17.85 23.05 5.67
N LYS A 16 18.50 23.93 4.88
CA LYS A 16 19.96 24.07 4.81
C LYS A 16 20.45 25.36 5.45
N SER A 17 19.73 26.47 5.22
CA SER A 17 20.15 27.81 5.60
C SER A 17 18.97 28.75 5.75
N LEU A 18 18.67 29.11 6.99
CA LEU A 18 17.62 30.09 7.29
C LEU A 18 17.89 31.45 6.61
N GLY A 19 19.13 31.96 6.66
CA GLY A 19 19.45 33.26 6.08
C GLY A 19 19.17 33.34 4.58
N ARG A 20 19.54 32.29 3.81
CA ARG A 20 19.24 32.24 2.37
C ARG A 20 17.74 32.07 2.09
N ALA A 21 17.05 31.29 2.87
CA ALA A 21 15.61 31.13 2.75
C ALA A 21 14.88 32.47 2.97
N LEU A 22 15.30 33.27 3.94
CA LEU A 22 14.76 34.61 4.20
C LEU A 22 15.00 35.58 3.00
N GLU A 23 16.21 35.59 2.42
CA GLU A 23 16.52 36.36 1.21
C GLU A 23 15.64 35.93 0.02
N MET A 24 15.47 34.63 -0.19
CA MET A 24 14.61 34.11 -1.25
C MET A 24 13.14 34.50 -1.04
N LEU A 25 12.67 34.44 0.21
CA LEU A 25 11.30 34.84 0.56
C LEU A 25 11.05 36.34 0.39
N GLU A 26 12.05 37.19 0.67
CA GLU A 26 12.00 38.62 0.40
C GLU A 26 11.82 38.88 -1.12
N ASN A 27 12.57 38.15 -1.96
CA ASN A 27 12.42 38.22 -3.41
C ASN A 27 11.06 37.76 -3.88
N PHE A 28 10.51 36.70 -3.26
CA PHE A 28 9.16 36.23 -3.55
C PHE A 28 8.11 37.31 -3.26
N PHE A 29 8.15 37.95 -2.08
CA PHE A 29 7.22 39.03 -1.75
C PHE A 29 7.45 40.34 -2.53
N ALA A 30 8.60 40.50 -3.20
CA ALA A 30 8.80 41.59 -4.16
C ALA A 30 7.98 41.36 -5.45
N ILE A 31 7.77 40.12 -5.84
CA ILE A 31 6.99 39.71 -7.02
C ILE A 31 5.49 39.58 -6.66
N TYR A 32 5.20 38.99 -5.50
CA TYR A 32 3.85 38.73 -5.00
C TYR A 32 3.61 39.46 -3.67
N PRO A 33 3.30 40.78 -3.73
CA PRO A 33 3.24 41.61 -2.53
C PRO A 33 2.05 41.29 -1.64
N GLU A 34 2.35 40.86 -0.40
CA GLU A 34 1.38 40.67 0.69
C GLU A 34 1.89 41.41 1.94
N ILE A 35 1.26 42.58 2.24
CA ILE A 35 1.76 43.53 3.25
C ILE A 35 1.92 42.91 4.64
N ALA A 36 0.90 42.17 5.10
CA ALA A 36 0.94 41.55 6.44
C ALA A 36 2.05 40.49 6.56
N MET A 37 2.23 39.66 5.55
CA MET A 37 3.26 38.64 5.54
C MET A 37 4.67 39.24 5.39
N ARG A 38 4.80 40.33 4.67
CA ARG A 38 6.08 41.04 4.58
C ARG A 38 6.49 41.64 5.92
N MET A 39 5.54 42.16 6.70
CA MET A 39 5.85 42.64 8.06
C MET A 39 6.33 41.49 8.98
N GLN A 40 5.74 40.32 8.85
CA GLN A 40 6.20 39.13 9.59
C GLN A 40 7.61 38.69 9.15
N LEU A 41 7.90 38.75 7.83
CA LEU A 41 9.24 38.45 7.32
C LEU A 41 10.27 39.44 7.86
N ASP A 42 9.95 40.76 7.87
CA ASP A 42 10.84 41.79 8.41
C ASP A 42 11.14 41.57 9.90
N GLU A 43 10.16 41.12 10.69
CA GLU A 43 10.33 40.77 12.10
C GLU A 43 11.26 39.55 12.26
N ILE A 44 10.99 38.43 11.55
CA ILE A 44 11.84 37.24 11.59
C ILE A 44 13.26 37.56 11.12
N SER A 45 13.43 38.36 10.04
CA SER A 45 14.74 38.72 9.52
C SER A 45 15.52 39.58 10.50
N THR A 46 14.83 40.49 11.21
CA THR A 46 15.44 41.35 12.25
C THR A 46 15.94 40.51 13.41
N ASP A 47 15.14 39.54 13.87
CA ASP A 47 15.48 38.67 14.97
C ASP A 47 16.63 37.71 14.61
N TYR A 48 16.62 37.18 13.39
CA TYR A 48 17.75 36.41 12.86
C TYR A 48 19.01 37.24 12.78
N GLY A 49 18.92 38.48 12.29
CA GLY A 49 20.05 39.43 12.22
C GLY A 49 20.64 39.67 13.60
N ARG A 50 19.80 39.95 14.62
CA ARG A 50 20.23 40.12 16.03
C ARG A 50 20.97 38.88 16.53
N MET A 51 20.42 37.70 16.31
CA MET A 51 21.05 36.44 16.73
C MET A 51 22.44 36.27 16.09
N VAL A 52 22.56 36.54 14.78
CA VAL A 52 23.83 36.47 14.05
C VAL A 52 24.83 37.48 14.58
N ASP A 53 24.40 38.72 14.91
CA ASP A 53 25.28 39.77 15.47
C ASP A 53 25.78 39.39 16.90
N TYR A 54 24.92 38.84 17.73
CA TYR A 54 25.35 38.29 19.04
C TYR A 54 26.40 37.18 18.87
N TRP A 55 26.19 36.28 17.92
CA TRP A 55 27.14 35.22 17.63
C TRP A 55 28.51 35.75 17.13
N LYS A 56 28.47 36.72 16.18
CA LYS A 56 29.70 37.37 15.66
C LYS A 56 30.50 38.06 16.72
N ASN A 57 29.82 38.63 17.69
CA ASN A 57 30.47 39.34 18.84
C ASN A 57 30.95 38.38 19.96
N GLY A 58 30.81 37.05 19.72
CA GLY A 58 31.33 36.04 20.64
C GLY A 58 30.51 35.81 21.90
N TYR A 59 29.28 36.31 21.99
CA TYR A 59 28.41 36.06 23.13
C TYR A 59 27.97 34.58 23.16
N LYS A 60 28.13 33.96 24.33
CA LYS A 60 27.61 32.61 24.59
C LYS A 60 26.15 32.70 25.00
N ASP A 61 25.32 31.90 24.36
CA ASP A 61 23.90 31.77 24.66
C ASP A 61 23.52 30.28 24.54
N ASP A 62 23.20 29.70 25.69
CA ASP A 62 22.84 28.27 25.80
C ASP A 62 21.49 27.97 25.12
N ASN A 63 20.62 28.96 24.96
CA ASN A 63 19.32 28.84 24.30
C ASN A 63 19.35 29.18 22.80
N ARG A 64 20.53 29.45 22.22
CA ARG A 64 20.67 29.87 20.82
C ARG A 64 20.05 28.87 19.84
N GLN A 65 20.24 27.55 20.07
CA GLN A 65 19.67 26.53 19.22
C GLN A 65 18.15 26.59 19.27
N GLN A 66 17.55 26.62 20.42
CA GLN A 66 16.09 26.70 20.59
C GLN A 66 15.51 27.95 19.90
N TYR A 67 16.23 29.09 20.02
CA TYR A 67 15.81 30.34 19.35
C TYR A 67 15.91 30.22 17.82
N TYR A 68 16.97 29.59 17.31
CA TYR A 68 17.14 29.31 15.90
C TYR A 68 16.01 28.40 15.36
N ASP A 69 15.72 27.33 16.07
CA ASP A 69 14.66 26.37 15.69
C ASP A 69 13.30 27.06 15.67
N ARG A 70 13.03 27.95 16.61
CA ARG A 70 11.82 28.79 16.59
C ARG A 70 11.75 29.69 15.34
N LEU A 71 12.83 30.36 14.95
CA LEU A 71 12.86 31.18 13.74
C LEU A 71 12.64 30.34 12.47
N VAL A 72 13.17 29.12 12.43
CA VAL A 72 12.91 28.16 11.34
C VAL A 72 11.43 27.79 11.28
N ALA A 73 10.81 27.47 12.42
CA ALA A 73 9.39 27.14 12.49
C ALA A 73 8.50 28.33 12.07
N ASP A 74 8.79 29.55 12.53
CA ASP A 74 8.05 30.76 12.14
C ASP A 74 8.21 31.06 10.64
N THR A 75 9.41 30.84 10.07
CA THR A 75 9.65 30.98 8.62
C THR A 75 8.88 29.93 7.82
N LEU A 76 8.85 28.68 8.28
CA LEU A 76 8.08 27.61 7.64
C LEU A 76 6.58 27.92 7.65
N ARG A 77 6.07 28.44 8.77
CA ARG A 77 4.68 28.90 8.89
C ARG A 77 4.36 30.01 7.89
N LEU A 78 5.23 31.01 7.79
CA LEU A 78 5.09 32.11 6.85
C LEU A 78 5.12 31.64 5.39
N LEU A 79 6.03 30.72 5.05
CA LEU A 79 6.12 30.10 3.72
C LEU A 79 4.84 29.34 3.35
N THR A 80 4.29 28.58 4.29
CA THR A 80 3.05 27.82 4.06
C THR A 80 1.87 28.76 3.82
N ASN A 81 1.75 29.83 4.62
CA ASN A 81 0.73 30.86 4.43
C ASN A 81 0.88 31.59 3.07
N ALA A 82 2.11 31.93 2.68
CA ALA A 82 2.39 32.56 1.41
C ALA A 82 1.99 31.66 0.23
N GLY A 83 2.33 30.36 0.29
CA GLY A 83 1.94 29.38 -0.71
C GLY A 83 0.42 29.19 -0.80
N GLN A 84 -0.27 29.11 0.34
CA GLN A 84 -1.73 28.99 0.39
C GLN A 84 -2.40 30.25 -0.19
N ARG A 85 -1.94 31.43 0.19
CA ARG A 85 -2.48 32.71 -0.30
C ARG A 85 -2.29 32.86 -1.81
N TYR A 86 -1.12 32.50 -2.30
CA TYR A 86 -0.86 32.45 -3.74
C TYR A 86 -1.83 31.51 -4.46
N ALA A 87 -2.04 30.30 -3.94
CA ALA A 87 -2.96 29.35 -4.53
C ALA A 87 -4.41 29.86 -4.54
N ILE A 88 -4.87 30.49 -3.45
CA ILE A 88 -6.22 31.11 -3.38
C ILE A 88 -6.39 32.20 -4.44
N THR A 89 -5.35 32.98 -4.72
CA THR A 89 -5.43 34.08 -5.68
C THR A 89 -5.30 33.62 -7.14
N HIS A 90 -4.68 32.47 -7.42
CA HIS A 90 -4.37 32.01 -8.77
C HIS A 90 -5.19 30.79 -9.23
N ASP A 91 -5.88 30.06 -8.34
CA ASP A 91 -6.86 29.03 -8.71
C ASP A 91 -8.28 29.55 -8.51
N SER A 92 -9.01 29.75 -9.60
CA SER A 92 -10.37 30.31 -9.57
C SER A 92 -11.38 29.46 -8.79
N ARG A 93 -11.18 28.14 -8.74
CA ARG A 93 -12.05 27.22 -7.98
C ARG A 93 -11.82 27.41 -6.48
N LEU A 94 -10.56 27.45 -6.06
CA LEU A 94 -10.20 27.67 -4.66
C LEU A 94 -10.58 29.07 -4.20
N GLN A 95 -10.39 30.08 -5.06
CA GLN A 95 -10.83 31.44 -4.81
C GLN A 95 -12.34 31.53 -4.61
N TYR A 96 -13.11 30.83 -5.46
CA TYR A 96 -14.56 30.77 -5.32
C TYR A 96 -14.97 30.16 -3.98
N ASP A 97 -14.45 28.96 -3.64
CA ASP A 97 -14.77 28.27 -2.39
C ASP A 97 -14.41 29.14 -1.16
N TYR A 98 -13.21 29.73 -1.18
CA TYR A 98 -12.71 30.61 -0.12
C TYR A 98 -13.61 31.85 0.07
N SER A 99 -13.92 32.53 -1.03
CA SER A 99 -14.70 33.78 -1.00
C SER A 99 -16.18 33.54 -0.71
N HIS A 100 -16.75 32.48 -1.27
CA HIS A 100 -18.16 32.13 -1.08
C HIS A 100 -18.49 31.95 0.41
N VAL A 101 -17.69 31.20 1.12
CA VAL A 101 -17.91 30.93 2.53
C VAL A 101 -17.71 32.19 3.38
N ARG A 102 -16.62 32.94 3.15
CA ARG A 102 -16.30 34.12 3.99
C ARG A 102 -17.21 35.31 3.74
N ASN A 103 -17.81 35.41 2.56
CA ASN A 103 -18.76 36.46 2.22
C ASN A 103 -20.20 36.08 2.55
N SER A 104 -20.46 34.92 3.17
CA SER A 104 -21.80 34.45 3.54
C SER A 104 -22.46 35.32 4.65
N GLY A 105 -21.71 36.18 5.31
CA GLY A 105 -22.18 36.98 6.45
C GLY A 105 -22.36 36.18 7.75
N ARG A 106 -21.97 34.92 7.77
CA ARG A 106 -22.01 34.04 8.94
C ARG A 106 -20.89 34.37 9.92
N ASP A 107 -21.16 34.26 11.21
CA ASP A 107 -20.13 34.32 12.23
C ASP A 107 -19.35 32.99 12.28
N TRP A 108 -18.10 33.03 11.85
CA TRP A 108 -17.20 31.89 11.78
C TRP A 108 -16.32 31.71 13.04
N SER A 109 -16.66 32.41 14.14
CA SER A 109 -16.00 32.12 15.43
C SER A 109 -16.23 30.67 15.84
N VAL A 110 -15.21 30.02 16.39
CA VAL A 110 -15.31 28.61 16.83
C VAL A 110 -16.41 28.43 17.86
N GLU A 111 -16.63 29.45 18.71
CA GLU A 111 -17.71 29.46 19.68
C GLU A 111 -19.11 29.40 19.02
N ASN A 112 -19.31 30.19 17.95
CA ASN A 112 -20.58 30.15 17.20
C ASN A 112 -20.76 28.83 16.46
N ILE A 113 -19.71 28.31 15.81
CA ILE A 113 -19.72 26.98 15.18
C ILE A 113 -20.18 25.94 16.20
N ARG A 114 -19.57 25.91 17.39
CA ARG A 114 -19.95 24.98 18.46
C ARG A 114 -21.41 25.12 18.86
N LYS A 115 -21.88 26.35 19.11
CA LYS A 115 -23.28 26.62 19.48
C LYS A 115 -24.27 26.11 18.43
N GLU A 116 -24.00 26.33 17.16
CA GLU A 116 -24.86 25.86 16.07
C GLU A 116 -24.92 24.33 16.00
N LEU A 117 -23.79 23.65 16.19
CA LEU A 117 -23.72 22.19 16.21
C LEU A 117 -24.46 21.58 17.41
N GLU A 118 -24.30 22.14 18.60
CA GLU A 118 -25.00 21.73 19.81
C GLU A 118 -26.52 22.03 19.72
N HIS A 119 -26.89 23.16 19.10
CA HIS A 119 -28.29 23.52 18.87
C HIS A 119 -28.97 22.49 17.95
N HIS A 120 -28.32 22.06 16.87
CA HIS A 120 -28.89 21.04 15.98
C HIS A 120 -29.18 19.72 16.72
N VAL A 121 -28.25 19.24 17.56
CA VAL A 121 -28.44 18.02 18.36
C VAL A 121 -29.65 18.20 19.30
N SER A 122 -29.79 19.38 19.90
CA SER A 122 -30.93 19.71 20.78
C SER A 122 -32.24 19.73 19.99
N GLU A 123 -32.29 20.32 18.81
CA GLU A 123 -33.50 20.32 17.94
C GLU A 123 -33.88 18.90 17.52
N MET A 124 -32.90 18.06 17.15
CA MET A 124 -33.16 16.65 16.83
C MET A 124 -33.76 15.88 17.99
N ALA A 125 -33.30 16.09 19.22
CA ALA A 125 -33.88 15.49 20.42
C ALA A 125 -35.31 15.95 20.67
N MET A 126 -35.65 17.22 20.36
CA MET A 126 -37.01 17.75 20.52
C MET A 126 -38.02 17.15 19.51
N VAL A 127 -37.55 16.59 18.39
CA VAL A 127 -38.46 15.94 17.40
C VAL A 127 -39.19 14.75 18.01
N GLU A 128 -38.60 14.05 18.96
CA GLU A 128 -39.25 12.92 19.66
C GLU A 128 -40.51 13.34 20.44
N LEU A 129 -40.62 14.61 20.82
CA LEU A 129 -41.77 15.17 21.50
C LEU A 129 -42.93 15.54 20.55
N LEU A 130 -42.68 15.55 19.23
CA LEU A 130 -43.70 15.86 18.24
C LEU A 130 -44.67 14.67 18.02
N PRO A 131 -45.91 14.94 17.57
CA PRO A 131 -46.81 13.90 17.09
C PRO A 131 -46.19 13.08 15.96
N GLU A 132 -46.41 11.75 15.94
CA GLU A 132 -45.78 10.80 15.04
C GLU A 132 -45.88 11.20 13.56
N ASN A 133 -47.03 11.71 13.13
CA ASN A 133 -47.30 12.16 11.76
C ASN A 133 -46.43 13.37 11.32
N LYS A 134 -45.85 14.13 12.26
CA LYS A 134 -44.99 15.29 11.99
C LYS A 134 -43.51 15.00 12.16
N ARG A 135 -43.15 13.90 12.84
CA ARG A 135 -41.75 13.58 13.14
C ARG A 135 -40.93 13.38 11.86
N LYS A 136 -41.42 12.59 10.92
CA LYS A 136 -40.72 12.26 9.67
C LYS A 136 -40.38 13.51 8.85
N GLU A 137 -41.37 14.39 8.66
CA GLU A 137 -41.17 15.64 7.90
C GLU A 137 -40.15 16.56 8.59
N LYS A 138 -40.31 16.75 9.92
CA LYS A 138 -39.39 17.60 10.70
C LYS A 138 -37.98 17.05 10.76
N CYS A 139 -37.79 15.72 10.89
CA CYS A 139 -36.48 15.09 10.77
C CYS A 139 -35.82 15.37 9.41
N MET A 140 -36.59 15.21 8.33
CA MET A 140 -36.06 15.46 6.97
C MET A 140 -35.65 16.94 6.79
N GLU A 141 -36.42 17.86 7.31
CA GLU A 141 -36.11 19.30 7.31
C GLU A 141 -34.77 19.56 8.06
N LEU A 142 -34.64 19.03 9.29
CA LEU A 142 -33.47 19.22 10.13
C LEU A 142 -32.21 18.60 9.49
N TYR A 143 -32.32 17.39 8.94
CA TYR A 143 -31.19 16.77 8.23
C TYR A 143 -30.77 17.56 6.98
N ALA A 144 -31.73 18.15 6.25
CA ALA A 144 -31.43 18.99 5.11
C ALA A 144 -30.68 20.27 5.52
N LEU A 145 -31.14 20.90 6.61
CA LEU A 145 -30.51 22.09 7.18
C LEU A 145 -29.10 21.76 7.69
N GLN A 146 -28.95 20.68 8.45
CA GLN A 146 -27.66 20.22 8.95
C GLN A 146 -26.68 19.96 7.80
N HIS A 147 -27.14 19.28 6.75
CA HIS A 147 -26.30 19.00 5.60
C HIS A 147 -25.81 20.28 4.90
N ALA A 148 -26.68 21.27 4.74
CA ALA A 148 -26.29 22.57 4.18
C ALA A 148 -25.25 23.27 5.07
N THR A 149 -25.45 23.27 6.38
CA THR A 149 -24.50 23.79 7.37
C THR A 149 -23.15 23.06 7.30
N HIS A 150 -23.17 21.72 7.18
CA HIS A 150 -21.94 20.92 7.06
C HIS A 150 -21.14 21.29 5.80
N ILE A 151 -21.80 21.55 4.66
CA ILE A 151 -21.10 21.96 3.43
C ILE A 151 -20.35 23.27 3.68
N GLU A 152 -20.99 24.27 4.25
CA GLU A 152 -20.37 25.57 4.52
C GLU A 152 -19.23 25.45 5.53
N MET A 153 -19.44 24.74 6.65
CA MET A 153 -18.43 24.54 7.68
C MET A 153 -17.23 23.72 7.14
N PHE A 154 -17.50 22.68 6.34
CA PHE A 154 -16.46 21.88 5.68
C PHE A 154 -15.59 22.75 4.78
N ASP A 155 -16.19 23.57 3.90
CA ASP A 155 -15.45 24.43 3.00
C ASP A 155 -14.71 25.56 3.75
N TYR A 156 -15.29 26.08 4.84
CA TYR A 156 -14.60 27.04 5.72
C TYR A 156 -13.32 26.45 6.32
N ILE A 157 -13.40 25.23 6.92
CA ILE A 157 -12.26 24.57 7.55
C ILE A 157 -11.24 24.15 6.48
N ARG A 158 -11.71 23.58 5.37
CA ARG A 158 -10.84 23.13 4.27
C ARG A 158 -10.03 24.27 3.64
N THR A 159 -10.57 25.47 3.64
CA THR A 159 -9.89 26.66 3.10
C THR A 159 -9.31 27.56 4.19
N SER A 160 -9.29 27.11 5.46
CA SER A 160 -8.76 27.90 6.58
C SER A 160 -7.25 28.10 6.46
N GLU A 161 -6.80 29.27 6.90
CA GLU A 161 -5.40 29.58 7.12
C GLU A 161 -4.88 28.78 8.33
N GLN A 162 -3.61 28.98 8.69
CA GLN A 162 -3.05 28.31 9.85
C GLN A 162 -3.75 28.72 11.14
N TRP A 163 -3.95 27.78 12.02
CA TRP A 163 -4.58 28.01 13.29
C TRP A 163 -3.58 28.55 14.33
N ASN A 164 -4.06 29.41 15.20
CA ASN A 164 -3.35 29.70 16.45
C ASN A 164 -3.76 28.66 17.52
N GLU A 165 -3.06 28.65 18.63
CA GLU A 165 -3.27 27.70 19.71
C GLU A 165 -4.71 27.71 20.26
N SER A 166 -5.26 28.91 20.49
CA SER A 166 -6.64 29.06 20.99
C SER A 166 -7.68 28.50 20.03
N THR A 167 -7.51 28.71 18.70
CA THR A 167 -8.37 28.13 17.68
C THR A 167 -8.25 26.61 17.65
N ALA A 168 -7.03 26.09 17.75
CA ALA A 168 -6.78 24.66 17.79
C ALA A 168 -7.44 23.98 18.99
N GLU A 169 -7.27 24.54 20.20
CA GLU A 169 -7.90 24.03 21.41
C GLU A 169 -9.43 24.05 21.34
N ALA A 170 -9.99 25.14 20.81
CA ALA A 170 -11.43 25.26 20.65
C ALA A 170 -11.99 24.26 19.61
N MET A 171 -11.28 24.03 18.51
CA MET A 171 -11.66 23.03 17.52
C MET A 171 -11.46 21.60 18.04
N GLU A 172 -10.38 21.31 18.79
CA GLU A 172 -10.21 20.03 19.48
C GLU A 172 -11.41 19.72 20.38
N ALA A 173 -11.85 20.71 21.17
CA ALA A 173 -13.00 20.55 22.04
C ALA A 173 -14.29 20.19 21.29
N ILE A 174 -14.47 20.64 20.05
CA ILE A 174 -15.59 20.22 19.17
C ILE A 174 -15.46 18.74 18.79
N PHE A 175 -14.27 18.30 18.36
CA PHE A 175 -14.05 16.93 17.88
C PHE A 175 -14.13 15.86 18.98
N ILE A 176 -13.93 16.22 20.23
CA ILE A 176 -14.04 15.29 21.36
C ILE A 176 -15.32 15.49 22.18
N SER A 177 -16.20 16.42 21.79
CA SER A 177 -17.40 16.75 22.54
C SER A 177 -18.44 15.63 22.49
N PRO A 178 -18.98 15.17 23.61
CA PRO A 178 -20.10 14.22 23.64
C PRO A 178 -21.45 14.85 23.24
N THR A 179 -21.52 16.18 23.12
CA THR A 179 -22.75 16.93 22.79
C THR A 179 -22.90 17.20 21.29
N ILE A 180 -21.90 16.83 20.48
CA ILE A 180 -21.91 16.97 19.03
C ILE A 180 -21.95 15.58 18.41
N ASP A 181 -22.80 15.40 17.40
CA ASP A 181 -22.93 14.10 16.76
C ASP A 181 -21.66 13.67 16.00
N THR A 182 -21.39 12.36 16.01
CA THR A 182 -20.14 11.81 15.47
C THR A 182 -20.02 11.89 13.95
N ILE A 183 -21.13 12.01 13.22
CA ILE A 183 -21.14 12.23 11.77
C ILE A 183 -20.58 13.61 11.46
N THR A 184 -21.04 14.63 12.22
CA THR A 184 -20.51 15.99 12.14
C THR A 184 -19.02 16.02 12.45
N GLN A 185 -18.62 15.45 13.58
CA GLN A 185 -17.21 15.40 13.99
C GLN A 185 -16.32 14.77 12.91
N GLN A 186 -16.73 13.62 12.39
CA GLN A 186 -15.99 12.91 11.32
C GLN A 186 -15.90 13.73 10.03
N THR A 187 -16.99 14.42 9.65
CA THR A 187 -17.06 15.22 8.43
C THR A 187 -16.14 16.44 8.52
N LEU A 188 -16.21 17.18 9.62
CA LEU A 188 -15.36 18.37 9.81
C LEU A 188 -13.90 18.01 10.03
N LEU A 189 -13.60 16.89 10.71
CA LEU A 189 -12.26 16.38 10.85
C LEU A 189 -11.63 16.02 9.48
N ALA A 190 -12.43 15.48 8.56
CA ALA A 190 -11.94 15.23 7.19
C ALA A 190 -11.58 16.54 6.45
N ALA A 191 -12.26 17.65 6.73
CA ALA A 191 -11.88 18.97 6.19
C ALA A 191 -10.53 19.45 6.74
N VAL A 192 -10.26 19.25 8.04
CA VAL A 192 -8.95 19.52 8.66
C VAL A 192 -7.87 18.70 7.98
N ILE A 193 -8.10 17.41 7.78
CA ILE A 193 -7.16 16.49 7.13
C ILE A 193 -6.83 16.97 5.71
N LEU A 194 -7.84 17.25 4.88
CA LEU A 194 -7.62 17.71 3.51
C LEU A 194 -6.91 19.05 3.42
N ASN A 195 -7.17 19.96 4.35
CA ASN A 195 -6.42 21.22 4.44
C ASN A 195 -4.95 20.95 4.81
N ASN A 196 -4.70 20.14 5.84
CA ASN A 196 -3.37 19.90 6.37
C ASN A 196 -2.48 19.05 5.43
N ILE A 197 -3.07 18.16 4.62
CA ILE A 197 -2.36 17.47 3.52
C ILE A 197 -1.78 18.48 2.52
N CYS A 198 -2.49 19.57 2.25
CA CYS A 198 -2.05 20.59 1.29
C CYS A 198 -1.11 21.63 1.91
N TRP A 199 -1.44 22.07 3.10
CA TRP A 199 -0.81 23.19 3.79
C TRP A 199 -0.50 22.78 5.22
N PHE A 200 0.73 22.30 5.42
CA PHE A 200 1.14 21.81 6.73
C PHE A 200 0.92 22.88 7.82
N ASP A 201 0.18 22.50 8.83
CA ASP A 201 -0.15 23.31 9.99
C ASP A 201 0.06 22.48 11.26
N TYR A 202 1.09 22.80 12.01
CA TYR A 202 1.44 22.12 13.24
C TYR A 202 0.27 22.06 14.24
N GLN A 203 -0.51 23.15 14.38
CA GLN A 203 -1.63 23.19 15.30
C GLN A 203 -2.77 22.23 14.87
N LYS A 204 -3.06 22.13 13.58
CA LYS A 204 -4.02 21.16 13.05
C LYS A 204 -3.54 19.73 13.25
N GLU A 205 -2.24 19.49 13.07
CA GLU A 205 -1.66 18.18 13.32
C GLU A 205 -1.73 17.78 14.80
N ARG A 206 -1.39 18.71 15.71
CA ARG A 206 -1.58 18.53 17.15
C ARG A 206 -3.03 18.19 17.52
N VAL A 207 -3.99 18.85 16.88
CA VAL A 207 -5.42 18.51 17.04
C VAL A 207 -5.69 17.07 16.60
N LEU A 208 -5.18 16.60 15.46
CA LEU A 208 -5.37 15.22 15.02
C LEU A 208 -4.82 14.21 16.03
N MET A 209 -3.59 14.43 16.53
CA MET A 209 -2.98 13.58 17.53
C MET A 209 -3.76 13.57 18.85
N ASN A 210 -4.19 14.74 19.33
CA ASN A 210 -4.99 14.85 20.56
C ASN A 210 -6.37 14.22 20.42
N VAL A 211 -7.05 14.39 19.28
CA VAL A 211 -8.34 13.76 19.01
C VAL A 211 -8.19 12.24 18.99
N TYR A 212 -7.13 11.71 18.40
CA TYR A 212 -6.83 10.28 18.46
C TYR A 212 -6.69 9.77 19.90
N MET A 213 -5.99 10.51 20.76
CA MET A 213 -5.77 10.10 22.15
C MET A 213 -7.01 10.26 23.04
N LYS A 214 -7.82 11.31 22.81
CA LYS A 214 -8.86 11.75 23.76
C LYS A 214 -10.29 11.38 23.33
N SER A 215 -10.55 11.15 22.05
CA SER A 215 -11.91 10.85 21.59
C SER A 215 -12.39 9.50 22.14
N ALA A 216 -13.60 9.47 22.63
CA ALA A 216 -14.30 8.25 23.04
C ALA A 216 -14.92 7.49 21.87
N ASP A 217 -15.17 8.17 20.75
CA ASP A 217 -15.76 7.57 19.54
C ASP A 217 -14.67 6.97 18.65
N GLU A 218 -14.81 5.69 18.33
CA GLU A 218 -13.82 4.96 17.56
C GLU A 218 -13.72 5.44 16.10
N PHE A 219 -14.82 5.89 15.50
CA PHE A 219 -14.81 6.38 14.13
C PHE A 219 -14.05 7.71 14.02
N VAL A 220 -14.28 8.62 14.96
CA VAL A 220 -13.55 9.89 15.06
C VAL A 220 -12.07 9.63 15.33
N ARG A 221 -11.78 8.75 16.28
CA ARG A 221 -10.44 8.38 16.71
C ARG A 221 -9.61 7.84 15.55
N GLN A 222 -10.14 6.85 14.82
CA GLN A 222 -9.42 6.21 13.71
C GLN A 222 -9.24 7.13 12.50
N ARG A 223 -10.21 8.03 12.22
CA ARG A 223 -10.03 9.06 11.19
C ARG A 223 -8.91 10.04 11.56
N ALA A 224 -8.80 10.41 12.83
CA ALA A 224 -7.72 11.27 13.31
C ALA A 224 -6.35 10.61 13.10
N LEU A 225 -6.19 9.31 13.41
CA LEU A 225 -4.96 8.56 13.19
C LEU A 225 -4.56 8.52 11.71
N VAL A 226 -5.51 8.15 10.83
CA VAL A 226 -5.28 8.14 9.38
C VAL A 226 -4.90 9.54 8.89
N GLY A 227 -5.61 10.56 9.35
CA GLY A 227 -5.36 11.95 8.98
C GLY A 227 -3.97 12.41 9.38
N TRP A 228 -3.56 12.15 10.61
CA TRP A 228 -2.23 12.47 11.10
C TRP A 228 -1.14 11.86 10.21
N VAL A 229 -1.20 10.55 9.98
CA VAL A 229 -0.21 9.84 9.15
C VAL A 229 -0.14 10.38 7.71
N LEU A 230 -1.30 10.69 7.09
CA LEU A 230 -1.32 11.23 5.72
C LEU A 230 -0.86 12.70 5.62
N CYS A 231 -0.89 13.44 6.73
CA CYS A 231 -0.40 14.81 6.81
C CYS A 231 1.12 14.90 7.03
N MET A 232 1.76 13.82 7.49
CA MET A 232 3.21 13.79 7.71
C MET A 232 3.99 14.17 6.47
N ASN A 233 4.95 15.08 6.64
CA ASN A 233 5.91 15.44 5.60
C ASN A 233 7.31 15.46 6.19
N SER A 234 8.23 14.65 5.66
CA SER A 234 9.59 14.51 6.22
C SER A 234 10.34 15.81 6.38
N ALA A 235 10.20 16.73 5.41
CA ALA A 235 10.93 18.00 5.47
C ALA A 235 10.38 18.93 6.56
N GLU A 236 9.08 18.91 6.76
CA GLU A 236 8.39 19.71 7.77
C GLU A 236 8.53 19.07 9.16
N TYR A 237 8.49 17.74 9.23
CA TYR A 237 8.77 17.00 10.47
C TYR A 237 10.20 17.19 10.99
N ALA A 238 11.17 17.24 10.10
CA ALA A 238 12.56 17.52 10.48
C ALA A 238 12.76 18.92 11.12
N MET A 239 11.76 19.81 10.96
CA MET A 239 11.72 21.14 11.54
C MET A 239 10.73 21.23 12.74
N ALA A 240 10.13 20.09 13.15
CA ALA A 240 9.24 20.04 14.31
C ALA A 240 9.99 20.36 15.60
N ASP A 241 9.29 21.03 16.51
CA ASP A 241 9.84 21.38 17.81
C ASP A 241 9.77 20.21 18.82
N ALA A 242 10.40 20.40 19.98
CA ALA A 242 10.44 19.41 21.06
C ALA A 242 9.04 19.06 21.60
N GLU A 243 8.06 19.97 21.49
CA GLU A 243 6.68 19.72 21.92
C GLU A 243 6.00 18.68 21.04
N HIS A 244 6.28 18.72 19.72
CA HIS A 244 5.79 17.73 18.77
C HIS A 244 6.35 16.34 19.08
N GLU A 245 7.65 16.23 19.30
CA GLU A 245 8.30 14.97 19.70
C GLU A 245 7.72 14.41 21.00
N ASP A 246 7.41 15.26 21.99
CA ASP A 246 6.80 14.85 23.24
C ASP A 246 5.38 14.28 23.04
N ILE A 247 4.55 14.89 22.18
CA ILE A 247 3.22 14.36 21.86
C ILE A 247 3.32 12.99 21.18
N VAL A 248 4.19 12.84 20.20
CA VAL A 248 4.43 11.56 19.52
C VAL A 248 4.94 10.52 20.51
N GLY A 249 5.89 10.89 21.40
CA GLY A 249 6.39 10.00 22.45
C GLY A 249 5.28 9.52 23.39
N ARG A 250 4.37 10.41 23.79
CA ARG A 250 3.19 10.03 24.61
C ARG A 250 2.23 9.12 23.89
N MET A 251 1.97 9.33 22.59
CA MET A 251 1.12 8.47 21.79
C MET A 251 1.71 7.05 21.69
N LEU A 252 3.01 6.95 21.43
CA LEU A 252 3.70 5.67 21.22
C LEU A 252 4.05 4.94 22.53
N ALA A 253 3.82 5.55 23.68
CA ALA A 253 3.83 4.86 24.98
C ALA A 253 2.62 3.91 25.13
N ASP A 254 1.56 4.09 24.33
CA ASP A 254 0.42 3.18 24.26
C ASP A 254 0.68 2.08 23.23
N GLU A 255 0.77 0.82 23.66
CA GLU A 255 0.95 -0.36 22.80
C GLU A 255 -0.13 -0.47 21.74
N ARG A 256 -1.36 -0.03 22.05
CA ARG A 256 -2.46 0.02 21.09
C ARG A 256 -2.15 0.94 19.93
N CYS A 257 -1.58 2.11 20.19
CA CYS A 257 -1.17 3.05 19.14
C CYS A 257 -0.11 2.45 18.22
N VAL A 258 0.88 1.77 18.81
CA VAL A 258 1.95 1.10 18.06
C VAL A 258 1.39 0.04 17.12
N GLU A 259 0.45 -0.79 17.60
CA GLU A 259 -0.18 -1.83 16.77
C GLU A 259 -1.08 -1.24 15.69
N GLU A 260 -1.90 -0.24 16.03
CA GLU A 260 -2.77 0.45 15.06
C GLU A 260 -1.97 1.15 13.94
N LEU A 261 -0.79 1.69 14.24
CA LEU A 261 0.12 2.25 13.23
C LEU A 261 0.72 1.17 12.32
N ARG A 262 1.09 0.00 12.89
CA ARG A 262 1.57 -1.13 12.08
C ARG A 262 0.51 -1.59 11.09
N GLU A 263 -0.72 -1.78 11.57
CA GLU A 263 -1.85 -2.16 10.72
C GLU A 263 -2.13 -1.09 9.66
N LEU A 264 -2.07 0.20 10.03
CA LEU A 264 -2.29 1.31 9.09
C LEU A 264 -1.24 1.30 7.96
N GLN A 265 0.05 1.07 8.28
CA GLN A 265 1.09 0.97 7.27
C GLN A 265 0.80 -0.17 6.27
N ILE A 266 0.37 -1.32 6.77
CA ILE A 266 -0.02 -2.46 5.94
C ILE A 266 -1.24 -2.11 5.07
N GLN A 267 -2.26 -1.49 5.66
CA GLN A 267 -3.48 -1.07 4.95
C GLN A 267 -3.17 -0.03 3.86
N MET A 268 -2.23 0.88 4.08
CA MET A 268 -1.79 1.83 3.06
C MET A 268 -1.18 1.14 1.83
N VAL A 269 -0.32 0.14 2.03
CA VAL A 269 0.27 -0.62 0.93
C VAL A 269 -0.80 -1.36 0.12
N TYR A 270 -1.75 -2.03 0.77
CA TYR A 270 -2.86 -2.69 0.08
C TYR A 270 -3.76 -1.70 -0.65
N CYS A 271 -4.08 -0.57 -0.02
CA CYS A 271 -4.89 0.47 -0.65
C CYS A 271 -4.24 1.01 -1.94
N MET A 272 -2.92 1.22 -1.92
CA MET A 272 -2.17 1.70 -3.09
C MET A 272 -2.02 0.64 -4.20
N ASN A 273 -2.16 -0.63 -3.88
CA ASN A 273 -2.17 -1.70 -4.86
C ASN A 273 -3.54 -1.93 -5.52
N ALA A 274 -4.59 -1.21 -5.11
CA ALA A 274 -5.97 -1.42 -5.58
C ALA A 274 -6.13 -1.39 -7.11
N GLU A 275 -5.32 -0.61 -7.84
CA GLU A 275 -5.35 -0.61 -9.32
C GLU A 275 -4.73 -1.87 -9.91
N LYS A 276 -3.68 -2.41 -9.32
CA LYS A 276 -3.07 -3.69 -9.74
C LYS A 276 -4.01 -4.85 -9.43
N ASP A 277 -4.63 -4.83 -8.24
CA ASP A 277 -5.61 -5.83 -7.84
C ASP A 277 -6.81 -5.83 -8.78
N ARG A 278 -7.31 -4.64 -9.17
CA ARG A 278 -8.35 -4.49 -10.18
C ARG A 278 -7.96 -5.16 -11.50
N ASP A 279 -6.74 -4.89 -11.98
CA ASP A 279 -6.26 -5.41 -13.26
C ASP A 279 -6.10 -6.95 -13.21
N GLU A 280 -5.63 -7.49 -12.09
CA GLU A 280 -5.56 -8.93 -11.85
C GLU A 280 -6.95 -9.57 -11.84
N ILE A 281 -7.88 -8.99 -11.08
CA ILE A 281 -9.26 -9.45 -10.98
C ILE A 281 -9.93 -9.43 -12.37
N HIS A 282 -9.78 -8.33 -13.11
CA HIS A 282 -10.38 -8.21 -14.45
C HIS A 282 -9.81 -9.18 -15.49
N LYS A 283 -8.50 -9.46 -15.44
CA LYS A 283 -7.84 -10.31 -16.42
C LYS A 283 -7.95 -11.79 -16.09
N ASN A 284 -7.83 -12.15 -14.82
CA ASN A 284 -7.61 -13.53 -14.40
C ASN A 284 -8.78 -14.16 -13.62
N ILE A 285 -9.68 -13.37 -13.05
CA ILE A 285 -10.76 -13.88 -12.17
C ILE A 285 -12.14 -13.63 -12.79
N MET A 286 -12.42 -12.41 -13.21
CA MET A 286 -13.75 -12.04 -13.72
C MET A 286 -14.19 -12.79 -14.97
N PRO A 287 -13.31 -13.08 -15.96
CA PRO A 287 -13.72 -13.84 -17.13
C PRO A 287 -14.24 -15.23 -16.79
N ASP A 288 -13.58 -15.91 -15.84
CA ASP A 288 -13.98 -17.25 -15.41
C ASP A 288 -15.27 -17.22 -14.58
N ILE A 289 -15.42 -16.21 -13.70
CA ILE A 289 -16.68 -16.01 -12.97
C ILE A 289 -17.84 -15.75 -13.92
N ILE A 290 -17.66 -14.89 -14.92
CA ILE A 290 -18.71 -14.57 -15.90
C ILE A 290 -19.06 -15.79 -16.77
N LYS A 291 -18.05 -16.57 -17.19
CA LYS A 291 -18.21 -17.77 -18.00
C LYS A 291 -18.96 -18.86 -17.23
N ASN A 292 -18.59 -19.07 -15.96
CA ASN A 292 -19.08 -20.17 -15.13
C ASN A 292 -20.30 -19.78 -14.27
N SER A 293 -20.74 -18.51 -14.32
CA SER A 293 -21.89 -18.02 -13.56
C SER A 293 -23.22 -18.60 -14.12
N PRO A 294 -24.12 -19.04 -13.23
CA PRO A 294 -25.47 -19.44 -13.62
C PRO A 294 -26.33 -18.26 -14.12
N VAL A 295 -25.79 -17.06 -14.10
CA VAL A 295 -26.48 -15.82 -14.47
C VAL A 295 -25.82 -15.21 -15.71
N LYS A 296 -26.58 -14.94 -16.75
CA LYS A 296 -26.10 -14.30 -17.98
C LYS A 296 -26.65 -12.88 -18.11
N ILE A 297 -25.80 -11.96 -18.57
CA ILE A 297 -26.20 -10.57 -18.85
C ILE A 297 -26.38 -10.42 -20.37
N LYS A 298 -27.61 -10.27 -20.85
CA LYS A 298 -27.92 -9.97 -22.27
C LYS A 298 -28.59 -8.60 -22.36
N GLY A 299 -27.97 -7.66 -23.08
CA GLY A 299 -28.57 -6.34 -23.32
C GLY A 299 -28.83 -5.50 -22.08
N GLY A 300 -28.08 -5.70 -20.98
CA GLY A 300 -28.29 -5.01 -19.71
C GLY A 300 -29.36 -5.64 -18.80
N VAL A 301 -29.98 -6.75 -19.22
CA VAL A 301 -30.92 -7.53 -18.40
C VAL A 301 -30.23 -8.79 -17.92
N ILE A 302 -30.37 -9.06 -16.63
CA ILE A 302 -29.86 -10.25 -15.97
C ILE A 302 -30.86 -11.40 -16.19
N THR A 303 -30.42 -12.50 -16.81
CA THR A 303 -31.24 -13.69 -17.06
C THR A 303 -30.53 -14.90 -16.47
N GLU A 304 -31.29 -15.86 -15.97
CA GLU A 304 -30.73 -17.19 -15.62
C GLU A 304 -30.21 -17.90 -16.89
N ALA A 305 -29.12 -18.64 -16.75
CA ALA A 305 -28.67 -19.54 -17.80
C ALA A 305 -29.68 -20.66 -17.88
N GLU A 306 -30.15 -20.98 -19.11
CA GLU A 306 -31.00 -22.14 -19.32
C GLU A 306 -30.27 -23.39 -18.84
N GLU A 307 -30.91 -24.18 -17.95
CA GLU A 307 -30.33 -25.37 -17.29
C GLU A 307 -29.98 -26.51 -18.27
N ASP A 308 -30.51 -26.48 -19.49
CA ASP A 308 -30.29 -27.53 -20.53
C ASP A 308 -29.34 -26.99 -21.60
N SER A 309 -28.06 -26.84 -21.33
CA SER A 309 -27.11 -26.72 -22.43
C SER A 309 -26.79 -28.12 -22.99
N LEU A 310 -26.70 -28.22 -24.31
CA LEU A 310 -26.25 -29.47 -24.98
C LEU A 310 -24.89 -29.97 -24.47
N GLU A 311 -24.10 -29.08 -23.89
CA GLU A 311 -22.81 -29.38 -23.21
C GLU A 311 -22.99 -30.23 -21.95
N ASP A 312 -24.00 -29.99 -21.10
CA ASP A 312 -24.26 -30.75 -19.88
C ASP A 312 -24.76 -32.18 -20.18
N ILE A 313 -25.31 -32.42 -21.36
CA ILE A 313 -25.70 -33.75 -21.85
C ILE A 313 -24.49 -34.53 -22.40
N ILE A 314 -23.51 -33.82 -22.98
CA ILE A 314 -22.30 -34.42 -23.56
C ILE A 314 -21.22 -34.69 -22.48
N ASP A 315 -21.07 -33.81 -21.51
CA ASP A 315 -20.12 -33.94 -20.43
C ASP A 315 -20.80 -33.62 -19.07
N PRO A 316 -21.33 -34.65 -18.39
CA PRO A 316 -22.01 -34.46 -17.09
C PRO A 316 -21.12 -33.92 -15.98
N GLU A 317 -19.78 -34.09 -16.10
CA GLU A 317 -18.80 -33.55 -15.12
C GLU A 317 -18.44 -32.07 -15.39
N ALA A 318 -18.83 -31.53 -16.54
CA ALA A 318 -18.53 -30.14 -16.89
C ALA A 318 -19.18 -29.13 -15.94
N SER A 319 -20.38 -29.46 -15.46
CA SER A 319 -21.10 -28.62 -14.48
C SER A 319 -20.40 -28.60 -13.10
N GLU A 320 -19.91 -29.75 -12.64
CA GLU A 320 -19.15 -29.85 -11.37
C GLU A 320 -17.82 -29.10 -11.49
N ARG A 321 -17.07 -29.29 -12.58
CA ARG A 321 -15.81 -28.55 -12.81
C ARG A 321 -16.02 -27.04 -12.87
N ARG A 322 -17.07 -26.56 -13.53
CA ARG A 322 -17.44 -25.12 -13.57
C ARG A 322 -17.76 -24.59 -12.18
N MET A 323 -18.46 -25.36 -11.36
CA MET A 323 -18.79 -24.98 -9.99
C MET A 323 -17.53 -24.94 -9.10
N GLU A 324 -16.64 -25.91 -9.23
CA GLU A 324 -15.35 -25.95 -8.51
C GLU A 324 -14.46 -24.76 -8.89
N GLU A 325 -14.36 -24.41 -10.18
CA GLU A 325 -13.62 -23.22 -10.65
C GLU A 325 -14.23 -21.93 -10.11
N LEU A 326 -15.56 -21.81 -10.11
CA LEU A 326 -16.26 -20.68 -9.55
C LEU A 326 -15.99 -20.53 -8.06
N GLU A 327 -16.09 -21.63 -7.29
CA GLU A 327 -15.77 -21.64 -5.86
C GLU A 327 -14.30 -21.28 -5.59
N ALA A 328 -13.36 -21.79 -6.37
CA ALA A 328 -11.94 -21.49 -6.23
C ALA A 328 -11.67 -20.00 -6.46
N ASN A 329 -12.28 -19.39 -7.48
CA ASN A 329 -12.17 -17.97 -7.77
C ASN A 329 -12.82 -17.10 -6.68
N MET A 330 -13.97 -17.52 -6.16
CA MET A 330 -14.63 -16.84 -5.03
C MET A 330 -13.81 -16.94 -3.75
N ARG A 331 -13.19 -18.09 -3.46
CA ARG A 331 -12.25 -18.23 -2.35
C ARG A 331 -11.04 -17.32 -2.51
N LYS A 332 -10.45 -17.25 -3.70
CA LYS A 332 -9.32 -16.35 -4.00
C LYS A 332 -9.69 -14.89 -3.71
N MET A 333 -10.86 -14.43 -4.16
CA MET A 333 -11.34 -13.07 -3.87
C MET A 333 -11.55 -12.83 -2.37
N THR A 334 -12.14 -13.81 -1.67
CA THR A 334 -12.34 -13.73 -0.22
C THR A 334 -11.02 -13.65 0.54
N ASP A 335 -10.02 -14.42 0.12
CA ASP A 335 -8.69 -14.40 0.73
C ASP A 335 -7.96 -13.08 0.47
N MET A 336 -8.05 -12.54 -0.75
CA MET A 336 -7.54 -11.20 -1.06
C MET A 336 -8.18 -10.14 -0.14
N GLN A 337 -9.50 -10.18 0.02
CA GLN A 337 -10.22 -9.25 0.89
C GLN A 337 -9.80 -9.37 2.37
N ARG A 338 -9.65 -10.62 2.87
CA ARG A 338 -9.18 -10.87 4.25
C ARG A 338 -7.76 -10.36 4.48
N GLN A 339 -6.90 -10.44 3.48
CA GLN A 339 -5.54 -9.89 3.52
C GLN A 339 -5.53 -8.36 3.51
N GLY A 340 -6.62 -7.73 3.10
CA GLY A 340 -6.76 -6.26 3.10
C GLY A 340 -6.79 -5.61 1.72
N HIS A 341 -6.75 -6.40 0.64
CA HIS A 341 -6.88 -5.90 -0.74
C HIS A 341 -8.23 -5.23 -0.98
N ASP A 342 -8.23 -4.21 -1.82
CA ASP A 342 -9.44 -3.47 -2.22
C ASP A 342 -10.06 -4.05 -3.49
N ILE A 343 -10.72 -5.19 -3.36
CA ILE A 343 -11.33 -5.91 -4.49
C ILE A 343 -12.49 -5.16 -5.15
N PHE A 344 -13.05 -4.14 -4.49
CA PHE A 344 -14.22 -3.39 -4.97
C PHE A 344 -13.84 -2.11 -5.73
N TYR A 345 -12.57 -1.68 -5.68
CA TYR A 345 -12.11 -0.45 -6.31
C TYR A 345 -12.50 -0.32 -7.79
N GLY A 346 -12.33 -1.39 -8.57
CA GLY A 346 -12.61 -1.38 -10.01
C GLY A 346 -14.05 -1.08 -10.37
N GLY A 347 -15.00 -1.68 -9.66
CA GLY A 347 -16.43 -1.49 -9.86
C GLY A 347 -16.90 -0.10 -9.42
N PHE A 348 -16.56 0.28 -8.20
CA PHE A 348 -17.06 1.54 -7.62
C PHE A 348 -16.40 2.80 -8.20
N SER A 349 -15.17 2.73 -8.72
CA SER A 349 -14.54 3.88 -9.38
C SER A 349 -15.34 4.37 -10.59
N GLN A 350 -16.04 3.47 -11.30
CA GLN A 350 -16.94 3.83 -12.41
C GLN A 350 -18.22 4.52 -11.92
N MET A 351 -18.70 4.19 -10.72
CA MET A 351 -19.91 4.73 -10.13
C MET A 351 -19.73 6.14 -9.51
N LYS A 352 -18.50 6.68 -9.48
CA LYS A 352 -18.21 8.03 -8.96
C LYS A 352 -18.64 9.17 -9.90
N ARG A 353 -19.33 8.89 -11.00
CA ARG A 353 -19.81 9.88 -11.97
C ARG A 353 -21.15 10.52 -11.61
N PHE A 354 -21.80 10.09 -10.53
CA PHE A 354 -23.04 10.70 -10.06
C PHE A 354 -22.82 12.17 -9.66
N PRO A 355 -23.78 13.09 -9.93
CA PRO A 355 -23.70 14.50 -9.52
C PRO A 355 -23.45 14.71 -8.03
N PHE A 356 -23.83 13.74 -7.20
CA PHE A 356 -23.52 13.67 -5.79
C PHE A 356 -22.02 13.93 -5.50
N PHE A 357 -21.13 13.35 -6.30
CA PHE A 357 -19.69 13.46 -6.14
C PHE A 357 -19.09 14.75 -6.73
N ASN A 358 -19.90 15.71 -7.18
CA ASN A 358 -19.40 17.05 -7.55
C ASN A 358 -18.94 17.86 -6.34
N ARG A 359 -19.36 17.50 -5.12
CA ARG A 359 -18.93 18.14 -3.88
C ARG A 359 -17.81 17.34 -3.23
N ILE A 360 -16.73 18.03 -2.84
CA ILE A 360 -15.55 17.41 -2.19
C ILE A 360 -15.95 16.69 -0.90
N MET A 361 -16.79 17.31 -0.06
CA MET A 361 -17.26 16.72 1.19
C MET A 361 -17.85 15.32 1.02
N HIS A 362 -18.60 15.08 -0.05
CA HIS A 362 -19.28 13.80 -0.30
C HIS A 362 -18.33 12.61 -0.57
N TRP A 363 -17.07 12.86 -0.85
CA TRP A 363 -16.06 11.81 -1.03
C TRP A 363 -15.50 11.30 0.29
N VAL A 364 -15.51 12.13 1.33
CA VAL A 364 -14.77 11.89 2.57
C VAL A 364 -15.64 11.84 3.83
N MET A 365 -16.91 12.27 3.72
CA MET A 365 -17.85 12.20 4.81
C MET A 365 -18.24 10.75 5.14
N PRO A 366 -18.59 10.43 6.40
CA PRO A 366 -19.10 9.11 6.75
C PRO A 366 -20.45 8.83 6.08
N PHE A 367 -20.73 7.55 5.83
CA PHE A 367 -22.03 7.16 5.33
C PHE A 367 -23.09 7.26 6.44
N TYR A 368 -24.15 8.00 6.16
CA TYR A 368 -25.35 8.00 7.00
C TYR A 368 -26.62 7.95 6.14
N ARG A 369 -27.57 7.12 6.57
CA ARG A 369 -28.79 6.80 5.80
C ARG A 369 -29.75 7.99 5.64
N HIS A 370 -29.72 8.94 6.57
CA HIS A 370 -30.59 10.12 6.58
C HIS A 370 -30.04 11.28 5.74
N HIS A 371 -29.02 11.02 4.92
CA HIS A 371 -28.52 12.01 3.97
C HIS A 371 -29.64 12.49 3.04
N PRO A 372 -29.87 13.82 2.88
CA PRO A 372 -31.02 14.35 2.14
C PRO A 372 -31.15 13.82 0.71
N GLU A 373 -30.04 13.64 0.00
CA GLU A 373 -30.07 13.08 -1.38
C GLU A 373 -30.39 11.58 -1.40
N ILE A 374 -30.00 10.83 -0.37
CA ILE A 374 -30.31 9.41 -0.26
C ILE A 374 -31.76 9.21 0.17
N THR A 375 -32.21 9.94 1.18
CA THR A 375 -33.60 9.83 1.70
C THR A 375 -34.63 10.10 0.61
N ARG A 376 -34.39 11.01 -0.31
CA ARG A 376 -35.28 11.32 -1.45
C ARG A 376 -35.39 10.16 -2.47
N LEU A 377 -34.46 9.23 -2.49
CA LEU A 377 -34.50 8.11 -3.45
C LEU A 377 -35.46 7.00 -3.04
N PHE A 378 -35.78 6.88 -1.74
CA PHE A 378 -36.57 5.76 -1.19
C PHE A 378 -37.88 6.24 -0.60
N ILE A 379 -38.96 5.72 -1.14
CA ILE A 379 -40.34 6.11 -0.78
C ILE A 379 -41.01 5.01 0.05
N ASN A 380 -40.56 3.75 -0.12
CA ASN A 380 -41.19 2.56 0.45
C ASN A 380 -40.37 2.04 1.64
N GLU A 381 -41.07 1.75 2.78
CA GLU A 381 -40.43 1.24 4.00
C GLU A 381 -39.81 -0.15 3.82
N ASP A 382 -40.36 -0.99 2.95
CA ASP A 382 -39.80 -2.30 2.63
C ASP A 382 -38.46 -2.18 1.92
N GLU A 383 -38.32 -1.23 0.98
CA GLU A 383 -37.04 -0.93 0.31
C GLU A 383 -36.01 -0.44 1.32
N ILE A 384 -36.41 0.44 2.23
CA ILE A 384 -35.53 0.97 3.29
C ILE A 384 -35.08 -0.16 4.23
N SER A 385 -35.98 -1.06 4.61
CA SER A 385 -35.65 -2.21 5.46
C SER A 385 -34.65 -3.15 4.78
N MET A 386 -34.91 -3.50 3.52
CA MET A 386 -34.02 -4.35 2.73
C MET A 386 -32.62 -3.74 2.57
N ILE A 387 -32.54 -2.45 2.25
CA ILE A 387 -31.29 -1.71 2.10
C ILE A 387 -30.53 -1.69 3.42
N ASN A 388 -31.20 -1.44 4.54
CA ASN A 388 -30.57 -1.43 5.85
C ASN A 388 -29.94 -2.78 6.18
N LYS A 389 -30.60 -3.89 5.84
CA LYS A 389 -30.04 -5.23 5.98
C LYS A 389 -28.82 -5.40 5.08
N LEU A 390 -28.93 -5.01 3.79
CA LEU A 390 -27.84 -5.14 2.81
C LEU A 390 -26.60 -4.33 3.22
N MET A 391 -26.79 -3.08 3.70
CA MET A 391 -25.69 -2.21 4.11
C MET A 391 -24.94 -2.69 5.35
N ARG A 392 -25.58 -3.51 6.22
CA ARG A 392 -24.89 -4.12 7.36
C ARG A 392 -23.82 -5.12 6.93
N PHE A 393 -24.07 -5.83 5.84
CA PHE A 393 -23.22 -6.93 5.36
C PHE A 393 -22.23 -6.52 4.24
N THR A 394 -22.17 -5.23 3.88
CA THR A 394 -21.28 -4.79 2.81
C THR A 394 -19.95 -4.27 3.35
N PRO A 395 -18.82 -4.76 2.84
CA PRO A 395 -17.48 -4.31 3.22
C PRO A 395 -17.06 -3.02 2.50
N PHE A 396 -18.02 -2.25 2.01
CA PHE A 396 -17.77 -1.04 1.22
C PHE A 396 -17.30 0.12 2.09
N CYS A 397 -16.35 0.90 1.59
CA CYS A 397 -16.02 2.17 2.20
C CYS A 397 -17.18 3.17 2.09
N ASP A 398 -17.15 4.23 2.89
CA ASP A 398 -18.26 5.17 2.99
C ASP A 398 -18.68 5.77 1.65
N SER A 399 -17.71 6.18 0.82
CA SER A 399 -18.01 6.74 -0.50
C SER A 399 -18.60 5.70 -1.47
N ASP A 400 -18.27 4.42 -1.33
CA ASP A 400 -18.83 3.35 -2.15
C ASP A 400 -20.26 3.00 -1.71
N ARG A 401 -20.55 3.08 -0.42
CA ARG A 401 -21.92 2.94 0.09
C ARG A 401 -22.84 3.97 -0.52
N TYR A 402 -22.41 5.24 -0.64
CA TYR A 402 -23.14 6.26 -1.37
C TYR A 402 -23.33 5.90 -2.85
N SER A 403 -22.28 5.46 -3.54
CA SER A 403 -22.39 5.04 -4.93
C SER A 403 -23.37 3.90 -5.12
N PHE A 404 -23.32 2.90 -4.24
CA PHE A 404 -24.24 1.77 -4.27
C PHE A 404 -25.68 2.22 -4.08
N MET A 405 -25.94 3.08 -3.09
CA MET A 405 -27.29 3.60 -2.82
C MET A 405 -27.86 4.38 -4.00
N LEU A 406 -27.05 5.22 -4.65
CA LEU A 406 -27.44 6.00 -5.83
C LEU A 406 -27.75 5.11 -7.04
N ALA A 407 -27.01 4.01 -7.22
CA ALA A 407 -27.23 3.04 -8.28
C ALA A 407 -28.32 2.01 -7.98
N PHE A 408 -28.70 1.86 -6.72
CA PHE A 408 -29.50 0.75 -6.21
C PHE A 408 -30.82 0.58 -6.97
N ARG A 409 -31.57 1.65 -7.22
CA ARG A 409 -32.83 1.61 -7.98
C ARG A 409 -32.63 1.04 -9.40
N GLN A 410 -31.57 1.40 -10.07
CA GLN A 410 -31.26 0.95 -11.41
C GLN A 410 -30.88 -0.55 -11.41
N VAL A 411 -30.09 -0.94 -10.42
CA VAL A 411 -29.71 -2.34 -10.22
C VAL A 411 -30.92 -3.20 -9.90
N MET A 412 -31.77 -2.76 -8.97
CA MET A 412 -32.98 -3.48 -8.57
C MET A 412 -33.96 -3.69 -9.73
N ALA A 413 -34.10 -2.70 -10.61
CA ALA A 413 -34.97 -2.82 -11.79
C ALA A 413 -34.47 -3.86 -12.83
N SER A 414 -33.18 -4.23 -12.75
CA SER A 414 -32.54 -5.20 -13.67
C SER A 414 -32.40 -6.61 -13.08
N LEU A 415 -32.72 -6.81 -11.78
CA LEU A 415 -32.59 -8.10 -11.13
C LEU A 415 -33.80 -9.01 -11.38
N PRO A 416 -33.61 -10.33 -11.60
CA PRO A 416 -34.68 -11.33 -11.61
C PRO A 416 -35.44 -11.40 -10.31
N LYS A 417 -36.72 -11.78 -10.39
CA LYS A 417 -37.64 -11.80 -9.24
C LYS A 417 -37.15 -12.71 -8.09
N ASN A 418 -36.63 -13.88 -8.42
CA ASN A 418 -36.08 -14.86 -7.49
C ASN A 418 -34.84 -14.30 -6.73
N MET A 419 -33.97 -13.54 -7.38
CA MET A 419 -32.85 -12.85 -6.72
C MET A 419 -33.35 -11.73 -5.77
N LEU A 420 -34.35 -11.00 -6.20
CA LEU A 420 -35.01 -10.00 -5.35
C LEU A 420 -35.63 -10.61 -4.09
N ASP A 421 -36.26 -11.76 -4.23
CA ASP A 421 -36.89 -12.47 -3.12
C ASP A 421 -35.83 -13.07 -2.19
N ALA A 422 -34.75 -13.66 -2.72
CA ALA A 422 -33.59 -14.13 -1.92
C ALA A 422 -32.91 -12.98 -1.17
N MET A 423 -32.80 -11.78 -1.77
CA MET A 423 -32.27 -10.59 -1.10
C MET A 423 -33.20 -10.12 0.03
N LYS A 424 -34.51 -10.16 -0.15
CA LYS A 424 -35.51 -9.80 0.88
C LYS A 424 -35.46 -10.76 2.06
N GLU A 425 -35.27 -12.05 1.80
CA GLU A 425 -35.16 -13.09 2.82
C GLU A 425 -33.81 -13.12 3.55
N GLY A 426 -32.84 -12.31 3.10
CA GLY A 426 -31.50 -12.24 3.71
C GLY A 426 -30.63 -13.46 3.44
N GLN A 427 -30.96 -14.25 2.40
CA GLN A 427 -30.22 -15.46 2.02
C GLN A 427 -28.95 -15.15 1.19
N MET A 428 -28.85 -13.95 0.61
CA MET A 428 -27.63 -13.50 -0.07
C MET A 428 -26.63 -12.90 0.92
N GLN A 429 -25.66 -13.68 1.29
CA GLN A 429 -24.44 -13.14 1.90
C GLN A 429 -23.58 -12.51 0.79
N LEU A 430 -23.61 -11.19 0.69
CA LEU A 430 -22.58 -10.47 -0.05
C LEU A 430 -21.24 -10.68 0.67
N LEU A 431 -20.18 -10.92 -0.10
CA LEU A 431 -18.81 -11.03 0.38
C LEU A 431 -18.48 -9.86 1.33
N GLY A 432 -18.45 -10.10 2.62
CA GLY A 432 -18.14 -9.05 3.57
C GLY A 432 -18.28 -9.43 5.04
N SER A 433 -17.53 -8.74 5.87
CA SER A 433 -17.65 -8.83 7.32
C SER A 433 -18.74 -7.88 7.80
N ASP A 434 -19.68 -8.40 8.56
CA ASP A 434 -20.64 -7.61 9.31
C ASP A 434 -19.91 -6.86 10.43
N TYR A 435 -19.88 -5.53 10.38
CA TYR A 435 -19.24 -4.70 11.40
C TYR A 435 -19.84 -4.94 12.79
N GLU A 436 -21.14 -5.20 12.89
CA GLU A 436 -21.81 -5.44 14.18
C GLU A 436 -21.34 -6.78 14.79
N ASN A 437 -21.12 -7.80 13.98
CA ASN A 437 -20.65 -9.13 14.40
C ASN A 437 -19.12 -9.27 14.40
N THR A 438 -18.38 -8.27 13.92
CA THR A 438 -16.92 -8.25 13.99
C THR A 438 -16.49 -8.18 15.46
N PRO A 439 -15.49 -8.97 15.88
CA PRO A 439 -14.92 -8.87 17.21
C PRO A 439 -14.53 -7.41 17.53
N GLN A 440 -14.77 -6.99 18.77
CA GLN A 440 -14.53 -5.59 19.19
C GLN A 440 -13.09 -5.13 18.91
N GLN A 441 -12.13 -6.03 19.03
CA GLN A 441 -10.72 -5.78 18.76
C GLN A 441 -10.41 -5.46 17.29
N ASP A 442 -11.22 -5.98 16.34
CA ASP A 442 -10.97 -5.83 14.89
C ASP A 442 -11.73 -4.63 14.28
N LYS A 443 -12.67 -4.04 15.04
CA LYS A 443 -13.46 -2.89 14.58
C LYS A 443 -12.62 -1.67 14.20
N PRO A 444 -11.59 -1.27 14.96
CA PRO A 444 -10.74 -0.14 14.61
C PRO A 444 -10.08 -0.30 13.24
N ALA A 445 -9.57 -1.49 12.93
CA ALA A 445 -8.94 -1.80 11.65
C ALA A 445 -9.90 -1.63 10.45
N LEU A 446 -11.17 -2.00 10.62
CA LEU A 446 -12.19 -1.82 9.57
C LEU A 446 -12.52 -0.33 9.35
N VAL A 447 -12.63 0.44 10.43
CA VAL A 447 -12.89 1.89 10.37
C VAL A 447 -11.75 2.60 9.64
N ARG A 448 -10.50 2.32 10.01
CA ARG A 448 -9.30 2.86 9.34
C ARG A 448 -9.29 2.54 7.86
N ARG A 449 -9.51 1.27 7.51
CA ARG A 449 -9.55 0.80 6.12
C ARG A 449 -10.62 1.52 5.32
N SER A 450 -11.84 1.62 5.84
CA SER A 450 -12.96 2.30 5.16
C SER A 450 -12.65 3.75 4.84
N PHE A 451 -12.10 4.49 5.81
CA PHE A 451 -11.76 5.89 5.60
C PHE A 451 -10.57 6.06 4.64
N LEU A 452 -9.53 5.23 4.79
CA LEU A 452 -8.36 5.23 3.91
C LEU A 452 -8.77 4.94 2.45
N GLN A 453 -9.64 3.97 2.21
CA GLN A 453 -10.17 3.64 0.89
C GLN A 453 -11.00 4.80 0.32
N SER A 454 -11.82 5.48 1.13
CA SER A 454 -12.57 6.67 0.68
C SER A 454 -11.64 7.80 0.25
N LEU A 455 -10.55 8.06 1.01
CA LEU A 455 -9.52 9.04 0.66
C LEU A 455 -8.76 8.63 -0.61
N TYR A 456 -8.39 7.35 -0.74
CA TYR A 456 -7.72 6.85 -1.94
C TYR A 456 -8.57 7.07 -3.20
N ARG A 457 -9.88 6.77 -3.14
CA ARG A 457 -10.83 7.05 -4.23
C ARG A 457 -10.89 8.53 -4.55
N PHE A 458 -10.94 9.38 -3.54
CA PHE A 458 -10.90 10.83 -3.72
C PHE A 458 -9.66 11.26 -4.51
N PHE A 459 -8.47 10.87 -4.07
CA PHE A 459 -7.22 11.28 -4.71
C PHE A 459 -6.97 10.63 -6.08
N ARG A 460 -7.63 9.52 -6.40
CA ARG A 460 -7.48 8.84 -7.70
C ARG A 460 -8.58 9.20 -8.71
N VAL A 461 -9.80 9.43 -8.27
CA VAL A 461 -10.98 9.48 -9.15
C VAL A 461 -11.67 10.84 -9.14
N CYS A 462 -11.57 11.63 -8.06
CA CYS A 462 -12.25 12.93 -7.97
C CYS A 462 -11.79 13.88 -9.09
N PRO A 463 -12.73 14.52 -9.82
CA PRO A 463 -12.36 15.51 -10.85
C PRO A 463 -11.54 16.68 -10.32
N SER A 464 -11.77 17.07 -9.07
CA SER A 464 -11.08 18.20 -8.42
C SER A 464 -9.83 17.77 -7.62
N ARG A 465 -9.34 16.52 -7.77
CA ARG A 465 -8.18 16.01 -7.03
C ARG A 465 -6.88 16.81 -7.28
N ASP A 466 -6.78 17.43 -8.44
CA ASP A 466 -5.65 18.30 -8.82
C ASP A 466 -5.51 19.55 -7.94
N MET A 467 -6.57 19.91 -7.19
CA MET A 467 -6.54 20.96 -6.16
C MET A 467 -5.83 20.52 -4.87
N PHE A 468 -5.39 19.25 -4.76
CA PHE A 468 -4.81 18.71 -3.54
C PHE A 468 -3.47 18.04 -3.82
N ARG A 469 -2.57 18.07 -2.83
CA ARG A 469 -1.39 17.21 -2.83
C ARG A 469 -1.84 15.77 -2.60
N ASN A 470 -1.44 14.86 -3.45
CA ASN A 470 -1.84 13.46 -3.32
C ASN A 470 -0.87 12.71 -2.37
N PRO A 471 -1.31 12.28 -1.19
CA PRO A 471 -0.44 11.57 -0.24
C PRO A 471 -0.10 10.13 -0.66
N PHE A 472 -0.74 9.60 -1.70
CA PHE A 472 -0.54 8.26 -2.23
C PHE A 472 0.38 8.21 -3.47
N GLU A 473 0.97 9.33 -3.90
CA GLU A 473 1.94 9.34 -4.98
C GLU A 473 3.33 8.97 -4.47
N ARG A 474 4.04 8.10 -5.21
CA ARG A 474 5.38 7.65 -4.85
C ARG A 474 6.45 8.73 -4.97
N ASP A 475 6.32 9.62 -5.94
CA ASP A 475 7.24 10.73 -6.18
C ASP A 475 6.98 11.87 -5.19
N GLY A 476 7.46 11.71 -3.96
CA GLY A 476 7.33 12.67 -2.85
C GLY A 476 6.20 12.37 -1.86
N GLY A 477 5.41 11.32 -2.08
CA GLY A 477 4.47 10.78 -1.10
C GLY A 477 5.13 9.69 -0.25
N GLN A 478 4.98 9.79 1.05
CA GLN A 478 5.58 8.82 1.97
C GLN A 478 4.66 7.64 2.17
N VAL A 479 4.82 6.63 1.32
CA VAL A 479 4.12 5.36 1.48
C VAL A 479 4.57 4.63 2.75
N ASP A 480 5.83 4.82 3.11
CA ASP A 480 6.49 4.22 4.26
C ASP A 480 6.70 5.26 5.37
N PHE A 481 5.62 5.68 6.03
CA PHE A 481 5.73 6.65 7.12
C PHE A 481 6.55 6.12 8.31
N PHE A 482 6.71 4.80 8.44
CA PHE A 482 7.61 4.20 9.41
C PHE A 482 9.07 4.62 9.26
N SER A 483 9.51 5.02 8.08
CA SER A 483 10.88 5.50 7.84
C SER A 483 11.12 6.95 8.30
N GLN A 484 10.08 7.63 8.82
CA GLN A 484 10.23 8.97 9.40
C GLN A 484 11.15 8.95 10.61
N GLN A 485 12.01 9.97 10.70
CA GLN A 485 12.99 10.07 11.80
C GLN A 485 12.32 10.09 13.19
N VAL A 486 11.14 10.67 13.30
CA VAL A 486 10.38 10.74 14.56
C VAL A 486 10.08 9.36 15.16
N PHE A 487 10.07 8.29 14.33
CA PHE A 487 9.84 6.92 14.78
C PHE A 487 11.12 6.13 15.09
N ALA A 488 12.29 6.62 14.71
CA ALA A 488 13.56 5.87 14.79
C ALA A 488 13.91 5.41 16.21
N ASP A 489 13.64 6.25 17.22
CA ASP A 489 13.97 6.01 18.64
C ASP A 489 12.75 5.69 19.52
N THR A 490 11.66 5.21 18.89
CA THR A 490 10.41 4.88 19.57
C THR A 490 10.18 3.37 19.67
N PRO A 491 9.20 2.89 20.46
CA PRO A 491 8.82 1.48 20.53
C PRO A 491 8.44 0.87 19.16
N LEU A 492 7.99 1.68 18.20
CA LEU A 492 7.66 1.26 16.86
C LEU A 492 8.84 0.59 16.14
N ARG A 493 10.07 1.00 16.45
CA ARG A 493 11.31 0.46 15.89
C ARG A 493 11.42 -1.06 16.00
N GLN A 494 10.89 -1.67 17.06
CA GLN A 494 10.91 -3.13 17.24
C GLN A 494 10.19 -3.86 16.09
N GLY A 495 9.24 -3.20 15.43
CA GLY A 495 8.50 -3.73 14.27
C GLY A 495 9.19 -3.51 12.92
N PHE A 496 10.28 -2.74 12.82
CA PHE A 496 10.92 -2.38 11.55
C PHE A 496 11.37 -3.59 10.73
N PRO A 497 12.02 -4.62 11.29
CA PRO A 497 12.41 -5.79 10.51
C PRO A 497 11.21 -6.55 9.92
N SER A 498 10.12 -6.69 10.69
CA SER A 498 8.91 -7.36 10.20
C SER A 498 8.22 -6.55 9.09
N MET A 499 8.18 -5.23 9.22
CA MET A 499 7.63 -4.32 8.22
C MET A 499 8.51 -4.29 6.96
N ALA A 500 9.83 -4.27 7.09
CA ALA A 500 10.75 -4.35 5.95
C ALA A 500 10.61 -5.68 5.19
N MET A 501 10.38 -6.79 5.90
CA MET A 501 10.06 -8.07 5.27
C MET A 501 8.72 -8.04 4.53
N PHE A 502 7.73 -7.34 5.06
CA PHE A 502 6.45 -7.10 4.38
C PHE A 502 6.66 -6.28 3.10
N PHE A 503 7.43 -5.19 3.16
CA PHE A 503 7.77 -4.40 1.97
C PHE A 503 8.48 -5.23 0.89
N LEU A 504 9.44 -6.07 1.28
CA LEU A 504 10.13 -6.97 0.33
C LEU A 504 9.18 -7.96 -0.35
N LYS A 505 8.20 -8.50 0.35
CA LYS A 505 7.16 -9.38 -0.24
C LYS A 505 6.30 -8.66 -1.29
N HIS A 506 6.16 -7.36 -1.16
CA HIS A 506 5.42 -6.51 -2.09
C HIS A 506 6.28 -5.78 -3.13
N ASN A 507 7.55 -6.22 -3.31
CA ASN A 507 8.54 -5.63 -4.23
C ASN A 507 8.86 -4.14 -3.95
N MET A 508 8.75 -3.73 -2.68
CA MET A 508 9.05 -2.38 -2.20
C MET A 508 10.46 -2.36 -1.57
N VAL A 509 11.48 -2.55 -2.39
CA VAL A 509 12.87 -2.73 -1.93
C VAL A 509 13.45 -1.44 -1.35
N ASP A 510 13.14 -0.30 -1.97
CA ASP A 510 13.68 1.00 -1.55
C ASP A 510 13.08 1.44 -0.21
N GLU A 511 11.80 1.18 0.01
CA GLU A 511 11.11 1.39 1.28
C GLU A 511 11.73 0.53 2.39
N ALA A 512 11.95 -0.75 2.11
CA ALA A 512 12.61 -1.64 3.05
C ALA A 512 14.04 -1.19 3.40
N LYS A 513 14.80 -0.69 2.41
CA LYS A 513 16.14 -0.14 2.65
C LYS A 513 16.11 1.13 3.50
N ARG A 514 15.19 2.06 3.21
CA ARG A 514 15.03 3.29 4.02
C ARG A 514 14.71 2.96 5.47
N LEU A 515 13.74 2.04 5.68
CA LEU A 515 13.33 1.62 7.00
C LEU A 515 14.47 0.98 7.79
N MET A 516 15.20 0.05 7.16
CA MET A 516 16.33 -0.64 7.82
C MET A 516 17.53 0.27 8.05
N LYS A 517 17.69 1.36 7.29
CA LYS A 517 18.72 2.38 7.56
C LYS A 517 18.50 3.07 8.91
N ASN A 518 17.25 3.25 9.31
CA ASN A 518 16.87 3.86 10.60
C ASN A 518 16.80 2.83 11.75
N TYR A 519 17.07 1.54 11.45
CA TYR A 519 17.09 0.49 12.45
C TYR A 519 18.50 0.33 13.04
N HIS A 520 18.70 0.90 14.23
CA HIS A 520 19.94 0.77 14.99
C HIS A 520 19.69 -0.19 16.16
N ALA A 521 19.94 -1.48 15.93
CA ALA A 521 19.90 -2.46 17.02
C ALA A 521 21.17 -2.38 17.85
N PRO A 522 21.08 -2.34 19.18
CA PRO A 522 22.26 -2.43 20.05
C PRO A 522 22.93 -3.80 20.02
N GLU A 523 22.20 -4.85 19.63
CA GLU A 523 22.64 -6.23 19.48
C GLU A 523 22.12 -6.83 18.17
N ALA A 524 22.80 -7.86 17.65
CA ALA A 524 22.34 -8.57 16.46
C ALA A 524 20.96 -9.19 16.70
N ASP A 525 19.95 -8.72 15.94
CA ASP A 525 18.60 -9.26 15.96
C ASP A 525 18.43 -10.23 14.79
N TYR A 526 17.99 -11.45 15.09
CA TYR A 526 17.71 -12.47 14.08
C TYR A 526 16.83 -11.94 12.93
N SER A 527 15.75 -11.23 13.26
CA SER A 527 14.80 -10.71 12.26
C SER A 527 15.44 -9.66 11.36
N ALA A 528 16.24 -8.77 11.94
CA ALA A 528 16.99 -7.76 11.20
C ALA A 528 18.03 -8.40 10.27
N CYS A 529 18.83 -9.36 10.77
CA CYS A 529 19.80 -10.09 9.97
C CYS A 529 19.16 -10.80 8.78
N MET A 530 17.99 -11.43 8.96
CA MET A 530 17.26 -12.11 7.88
C MET A 530 16.73 -11.15 6.80
N VAL A 531 16.39 -9.92 7.17
CA VAL A 531 15.98 -8.87 6.24
C VAL A 531 17.19 -8.31 5.50
N LEU A 532 18.26 -7.97 6.24
CA LEU A 532 19.50 -7.41 5.68
C LEU A 532 20.16 -8.36 4.69
N ALA A 533 20.13 -9.67 4.96
CA ALA A 533 20.61 -10.68 4.02
C ALA A 533 19.88 -10.64 2.67
N LYS A 534 18.58 -10.29 2.66
CA LYS A 534 17.82 -10.16 1.41
C LYS A 534 18.02 -8.82 0.72
N LEU A 535 18.26 -7.76 1.50
CA LEU A 535 18.45 -6.40 0.98
C LEU A 535 19.85 -6.20 0.37
N TYR A 536 20.86 -6.93 0.88
CA TYR A 536 22.27 -6.78 0.49
C TYR A 536 22.86 -8.15 0.11
N PRO A 537 22.57 -8.64 -1.12
CA PRO A 537 23.05 -9.95 -1.58
C PRO A 537 24.57 -10.13 -1.51
N GLU A 538 25.32 -9.04 -1.68
CA GLU A 538 26.78 -9.03 -1.57
C GLU A 538 27.28 -9.36 -0.16
N GLN A 539 26.50 -9.10 0.87
CA GLN A 539 26.80 -9.34 2.29
C GLN A 539 25.88 -10.40 2.92
N GLU A 540 25.06 -11.10 2.10
CA GLU A 540 24.04 -12.04 2.62
C GLU A 540 24.61 -13.11 3.53
N GLU A 541 25.80 -13.61 3.23
CA GLU A 541 26.47 -14.63 4.04
C GLU A 541 26.78 -14.15 5.46
N GLN A 542 27.33 -12.93 5.58
CA GLN A 542 27.63 -12.33 6.89
C GLN A 542 26.36 -12.23 7.72
N TYR A 543 25.29 -11.76 7.12
CA TYR A 543 24.01 -11.60 7.83
C TYR A 543 23.38 -12.95 8.21
N TYR A 544 23.47 -13.99 7.35
CA TYR A 544 22.97 -15.31 7.74
C TYR A 544 23.81 -15.93 8.87
N ARG A 545 25.12 -15.71 8.92
CA ARG A 545 25.97 -16.15 10.04
C ARG A 545 25.57 -15.43 11.34
N GLN A 546 25.37 -14.12 11.32
CA GLN A 546 24.88 -13.37 12.46
C GLN A 546 23.49 -13.84 12.90
N ALA A 547 22.59 -14.14 11.97
CA ALA A 547 21.27 -14.70 12.30
C ALA A 547 21.40 -16.05 13.02
N LEU A 548 22.36 -16.90 12.62
CA LEU A 548 22.65 -18.18 13.25
C LEU A 548 23.36 -18.04 14.61
N GLU A 549 24.07 -16.96 14.87
CA GLU A 549 24.55 -16.63 16.23
C GLU A 549 23.38 -16.41 17.18
N CYS A 550 22.31 -15.77 16.71
CA CYS A 550 21.08 -15.56 17.50
C CYS A 550 20.23 -16.82 17.61
N LYS A 551 20.16 -17.63 16.54
CA LYS A 551 19.37 -18.87 16.45
C LYS A 551 20.13 -19.94 15.69
N PRO A 552 20.97 -20.74 16.36
CA PRO A 552 21.93 -21.66 15.72
C PRO A 552 21.27 -22.72 14.82
N ASP A 553 20.06 -23.16 15.14
CA ASP A 553 19.34 -24.25 14.44
C ASP A 553 18.22 -23.76 13.54
N ASP A 554 18.23 -22.49 13.14
CA ASP A 554 17.16 -21.96 12.28
C ASP A 554 17.30 -22.40 10.83
N ASP A 555 16.36 -23.20 10.36
CA ASP A 555 16.37 -23.81 9.03
C ASP A 555 16.34 -22.78 7.88
N LYS A 556 15.74 -21.59 8.10
CA LYS A 556 15.68 -20.55 7.07
C LYS A 556 17.03 -19.87 6.90
N ALA A 557 17.69 -19.58 8.02
CA ALA A 557 19.02 -18.99 8.01
C ALA A 557 20.07 -19.98 7.45
N LEU A 558 19.97 -21.26 7.84
CA LEU A 558 20.82 -22.34 7.29
C LEU A 558 20.63 -22.50 5.78
N ARG A 559 19.39 -22.53 5.27
CA ARG A 559 19.15 -22.56 3.81
C ARG A 559 19.72 -21.34 3.09
N GLY A 560 19.57 -20.16 3.69
CA GLY A 560 20.14 -18.92 3.17
C GLY A 560 21.66 -19.00 3.10
N LEU A 561 22.31 -19.44 4.17
CA LEU A 561 23.76 -19.60 4.23
C LEU A 561 24.25 -20.66 3.23
N GLY A 562 23.57 -21.81 3.14
CA GLY A 562 23.91 -22.86 2.18
C GLY A 562 23.88 -22.35 0.73
N ARG A 563 22.85 -21.57 0.37
CA ARG A 563 22.75 -20.93 -0.93
C ARG A 563 23.88 -19.91 -1.17
N ALA A 564 24.18 -19.08 -0.17
CA ALA A 564 25.24 -18.08 -0.26
C ALA A 564 26.62 -18.72 -0.42
N CYS A 565 26.89 -19.82 0.30
CA CYS A 565 28.12 -20.60 0.17
C CYS A 565 28.21 -21.25 -1.21
N PHE A 566 27.11 -21.83 -1.71
CA PHE A 566 27.06 -22.41 -3.04
C PHE A 566 27.37 -21.39 -4.14
N ALA A 567 26.72 -20.23 -4.11
CA ALA A 567 26.93 -19.15 -5.07
C ALA A 567 28.39 -18.62 -5.10
N ARG A 568 29.12 -18.78 -3.98
CA ARG A 568 30.56 -18.40 -3.86
C ARG A 568 31.53 -19.54 -4.09
N GLY A 569 31.06 -20.71 -4.56
CA GLY A 569 31.90 -21.87 -4.86
C GLY A 569 32.41 -22.64 -3.62
N ARG A 570 31.90 -22.34 -2.42
CA ARG A 570 32.23 -23.07 -1.18
C ARG A 570 31.35 -24.30 -1.01
N TYR A 571 31.55 -25.26 -1.90
CA TYR A 571 30.68 -26.42 -2.04
C TYR A 571 30.73 -27.36 -0.82
N ASP A 572 31.87 -27.55 -0.15
CA ASP A 572 31.99 -28.42 1.01
C ASP A 572 31.16 -27.89 2.20
N GLU A 573 31.19 -26.58 2.44
CA GLU A 573 30.41 -25.95 3.49
C GLU A 573 28.90 -25.98 3.16
N ALA A 574 28.55 -25.67 1.92
CA ALA A 574 27.17 -25.78 1.44
C ALA A 574 26.62 -27.20 1.54
N PHE A 575 27.46 -28.22 1.23
CA PHE A 575 27.10 -29.62 1.37
C PHE A 575 26.83 -29.99 2.82
N SER A 576 27.68 -29.61 3.76
CA SER A 576 27.50 -29.86 5.18
C SER A 576 26.15 -29.32 5.69
N ILE A 577 25.79 -28.10 5.26
CA ILE A 577 24.55 -27.45 5.63
C ILE A 577 23.34 -28.22 5.05
N TYR A 578 23.35 -28.49 3.75
CA TYR A 578 22.21 -29.17 3.11
C TYR A 578 22.11 -30.64 3.50
N ASP A 579 23.21 -31.32 3.82
CA ASP A 579 23.22 -32.67 4.33
C ASP A 579 22.54 -32.75 5.70
N SER A 580 22.88 -31.82 6.61
CA SER A 580 22.24 -31.69 7.90
C SER A 580 20.73 -31.44 7.77
N LEU A 581 20.33 -30.50 6.89
CA LEU A 581 18.93 -30.16 6.64
C LEU A 581 18.16 -31.31 6.00
N ALA A 582 18.74 -32.03 5.03
CA ALA A 582 18.11 -33.20 4.40
C ALA A 582 17.96 -34.38 5.39
N GLY A 583 18.93 -34.56 6.30
CA GLY A 583 18.83 -35.54 7.39
C GLY A 583 17.69 -35.24 8.37
N LYS A 584 17.44 -33.96 8.65
CA LYS A 584 16.36 -33.50 9.49
C LYS A 584 14.97 -33.64 8.81
N TYR A 585 14.92 -33.50 7.49
CA TYR A 585 13.67 -33.56 6.69
C TYR A 585 13.82 -34.50 5.49
N PRO A 586 13.86 -35.82 5.70
CA PRO A 586 14.14 -36.79 4.64
C PRO A 586 13.12 -36.84 3.51
N ASP A 587 11.86 -36.46 3.78
CA ASP A 587 10.78 -36.47 2.80
C ASP A 587 10.69 -35.13 2.00
N ASN A 588 11.61 -34.19 2.26
CA ASN A 588 11.59 -32.90 1.57
C ASN A 588 12.46 -32.91 0.28
N ASN A 589 11.84 -33.26 -0.83
CA ASN A 589 12.48 -33.34 -2.14
C ASN A 589 13.20 -32.06 -2.56
N LYS A 590 12.73 -30.87 -2.13
CA LYS A 590 13.42 -29.60 -2.46
C LYS A 590 14.77 -29.47 -1.75
N LEU A 591 14.86 -29.92 -0.50
CA LEU A 591 16.12 -29.93 0.24
C LEU A 591 17.08 -30.99 -0.33
N LEU A 592 16.54 -32.14 -0.68
CA LEU A 592 17.34 -33.21 -1.31
C LEU A 592 17.90 -32.73 -2.66
N LEU A 593 17.10 -32.07 -3.48
CA LEU A 593 17.59 -31.47 -4.75
C LEU A 593 18.65 -30.38 -4.53
N SER A 594 18.50 -29.55 -3.49
CA SER A 594 19.53 -28.56 -3.14
C SER A 594 20.84 -29.22 -2.72
N LYS A 595 20.76 -30.30 -1.92
CA LYS A 595 21.93 -31.11 -1.56
C LYS A 595 22.60 -31.70 -2.81
N VAL A 596 21.81 -32.31 -3.69
CA VAL A 596 22.31 -32.93 -4.92
C VAL A 596 22.93 -31.90 -5.87
N ALA A 597 22.37 -30.70 -5.98
CA ALA A 597 22.95 -29.61 -6.76
C ALA A 597 24.34 -29.21 -6.25
N VAL A 598 24.56 -29.22 -4.94
CA VAL A 598 25.87 -28.99 -4.36
C VAL A 598 26.82 -30.17 -4.64
N MET A 599 26.33 -31.42 -4.45
CA MET A 599 27.11 -32.63 -4.72
C MET A 599 27.60 -32.71 -6.17
N ALA A 600 26.83 -32.24 -7.13
CA ALA A 600 27.20 -32.19 -8.54
C ALA A 600 28.48 -31.38 -8.80
N ASN A 601 28.76 -30.39 -7.95
CA ASN A 601 29.97 -29.55 -8.05
C ASN A 601 31.18 -30.09 -7.25
N ILE A 602 30.99 -31.18 -6.49
CA ILE A 602 32.08 -31.85 -5.74
C ILE A 602 32.44 -33.15 -6.47
N ALA A 603 33.64 -33.22 -7.01
CA ALA A 603 34.06 -34.32 -7.88
C ALA A 603 33.82 -35.72 -7.29
N GLU A 604 34.18 -35.90 -6.02
CA GLU A 604 34.04 -37.18 -5.30
C GLU A 604 32.60 -37.59 -5.01
N LYS A 605 31.66 -36.67 -5.14
CA LYS A 605 30.20 -36.89 -4.82
C LYS A 605 29.33 -36.99 -6.08
N ARG A 606 29.88 -36.76 -7.27
CA ARG A 606 29.06 -36.75 -8.51
C ARG A 606 28.39 -38.10 -8.82
N GLU A 607 29.04 -39.23 -8.54
CA GLU A 607 28.44 -40.55 -8.75
C GLU A 607 27.27 -40.79 -7.77
N GLU A 608 27.41 -40.40 -6.50
CA GLU A 608 26.32 -40.47 -5.52
C GLU A 608 25.15 -39.55 -5.92
N ALA A 609 25.46 -38.35 -6.39
CA ALA A 609 24.44 -37.38 -6.89
C ALA A 609 23.63 -37.97 -8.04
N LYS A 610 24.29 -38.62 -9.00
CA LYS A 610 23.67 -39.31 -10.14
C LYS A 610 22.69 -40.38 -9.65
N ASP A 611 23.11 -41.23 -8.69
CA ASP A 611 22.26 -42.33 -8.21
C ASP A 611 21.00 -41.82 -7.48
N ILE A 612 21.13 -40.73 -6.75
CA ILE A 612 19.99 -40.07 -6.13
C ILE A 612 19.05 -39.48 -7.20
N LEU A 613 19.59 -38.85 -8.23
CA LEU A 613 18.81 -38.24 -9.32
C LEU A 613 18.06 -39.28 -10.15
N TYR A 614 18.65 -40.43 -10.44
CA TYR A 614 17.93 -41.52 -11.10
C TYR A 614 16.73 -42.03 -10.29
N ARG A 615 16.89 -42.14 -8.97
CA ARG A 615 15.77 -42.50 -8.10
C ARG A 615 14.67 -41.45 -8.12
N LEU A 616 15.03 -40.17 -8.02
CA LEU A 616 14.08 -39.06 -8.06
C LEU A 616 13.37 -38.96 -9.43
N GLU A 617 14.08 -39.18 -10.54
CA GLU A 617 13.48 -39.19 -11.88
C GLU A 617 12.50 -40.35 -12.03
N TYR A 618 12.81 -41.51 -11.44
CA TYR A 618 11.87 -42.64 -11.43
C TYR A 618 10.60 -42.36 -10.61
N GLU A 619 10.74 -41.65 -9.48
CA GLU A 619 9.61 -41.28 -8.62
C GLU A 619 8.79 -40.10 -9.22
N GLN A 620 9.41 -39.23 -10.00
CA GLN A 620 8.82 -38.03 -10.57
C GLN A 620 9.25 -37.84 -12.05
N PRO A 621 8.77 -38.67 -12.97
CA PRO A 621 9.27 -38.70 -14.36
C PRO A 621 8.96 -37.41 -15.16
N ASP A 622 7.92 -36.66 -14.74
CA ASP A 622 7.50 -35.42 -15.39
C ASP A 622 8.20 -34.17 -14.82
N ASN A 623 9.08 -34.33 -13.84
CA ASN A 623 9.79 -33.21 -13.24
C ASN A 623 11.02 -32.81 -14.06
N VAL A 624 10.84 -31.84 -14.95
CA VAL A 624 11.85 -31.32 -15.87
C VAL A 624 13.12 -30.84 -15.14
N SER A 625 13.00 -30.28 -13.93
CA SER A 625 14.15 -29.82 -13.14
C SER A 625 15.05 -30.95 -12.69
N ILE A 626 14.50 -32.13 -12.36
CA ILE A 626 15.26 -33.33 -12.01
C ILE A 626 16.00 -33.85 -13.23
N SER A 627 15.32 -33.96 -14.37
CA SER A 627 15.91 -34.42 -15.63
C SER A 627 17.05 -33.52 -16.09
N ARG A 628 16.90 -32.18 -16.00
CA ARG A 628 17.99 -31.21 -16.31
C ARG A 628 19.22 -31.42 -15.42
N MET A 629 18.97 -31.58 -14.10
CA MET A 629 20.05 -31.76 -13.13
C MET A 629 20.76 -33.08 -13.37
N LEU A 630 20.04 -34.17 -13.67
CA LEU A 630 20.58 -35.47 -14.02
C LEU A 630 21.45 -35.36 -15.29
N ALA A 631 20.95 -34.73 -16.33
CA ALA A 631 21.71 -34.53 -17.58
C ALA A 631 23.01 -33.78 -17.34
N LYS A 632 22.98 -32.71 -16.52
CA LYS A 632 24.19 -31.93 -16.18
C LYS A 632 25.21 -32.76 -15.39
N VAL A 633 24.76 -33.57 -14.43
CA VAL A 633 25.64 -34.51 -13.69
C VAL A 633 26.21 -35.56 -14.59
N LEU A 634 25.42 -36.13 -15.51
CA LEU A 634 25.92 -37.12 -16.49
C LEU A 634 26.96 -36.52 -17.41
N MET A 635 26.81 -35.28 -17.88
CA MET A 635 27.84 -34.57 -18.63
C MET A 635 29.14 -34.46 -17.83
N SER A 636 29.07 -33.96 -16.59
CA SER A 636 30.24 -33.82 -15.73
C SER A 636 30.95 -35.15 -15.39
N LEU A 637 30.24 -36.29 -15.50
CA LEU A 637 30.79 -37.64 -15.38
C LEU A 637 31.25 -38.24 -16.71
N GLY A 638 31.19 -37.47 -17.81
CA GLY A 638 31.57 -37.94 -19.16
C GLY A 638 30.60 -38.94 -19.78
N LYS A 639 29.38 -39.10 -19.21
CA LYS A 639 28.31 -40.00 -19.75
C LYS A 639 27.43 -39.25 -20.77
N VAL A 640 28.12 -38.74 -21.80
CA VAL A 640 27.56 -37.77 -22.75
C VAL A 640 26.38 -38.32 -23.52
N GLU A 641 26.39 -39.60 -23.90
CA GLU A 641 25.29 -40.21 -24.66
C GLU A 641 23.97 -40.28 -23.86
N GLN A 642 24.11 -40.52 -22.53
CA GLN A 642 22.93 -40.53 -21.65
C GLN A 642 22.41 -39.13 -21.41
N ALA A 643 23.28 -38.14 -21.23
CA ALA A 643 22.91 -36.74 -21.12
C ALA A 643 22.20 -36.21 -22.37
N GLN A 644 22.77 -36.56 -23.56
CA GLN A 644 22.17 -36.21 -24.86
C GLN A 644 20.74 -36.69 -24.98
N ALA A 645 20.47 -37.98 -24.62
CA ALA A 645 19.14 -38.56 -24.70
C ALA A 645 18.10 -37.79 -23.82
N ILE A 646 18.55 -37.30 -22.66
CA ILE A 646 17.70 -36.48 -21.79
C ILE A 646 17.44 -35.11 -22.39
N TYR A 647 18.47 -34.43 -22.89
CA TYR A 647 18.31 -33.13 -23.53
C TYR A 647 17.50 -33.18 -24.82
N GLU A 648 17.59 -34.24 -25.61
CA GLU A 648 16.75 -34.47 -26.78
C GLU A 648 15.26 -34.67 -26.39
N ARG A 649 15.01 -35.31 -25.26
CA ARG A 649 13.65 -35.43 -24.70
C ARG A 649 13.12 -34.08 -24.22
N LEU A 650 13.92 -33.32 -23.49
CA LEU A 650 13.58 -31.97 -23.00
C LEU A 650 13.32 -30.99 -24.14
N GLY A 651 14.14 -31.06 -25.21
CA GLY A 651 13.99 -30.20 -26.39
C GLY A 651 12.68 -30.41 -27.19
N LYS A 652 11.98 -31.51 -26.96
CA LYS A 652 10.66 -31.81 -27.58
C LYS A 652 9.47 -31.37 -26.71
N GLY A 653 9.71 -31.02 -25.46
CA GLY A 653 8.70 -30.57 -24.50
C GLY A 653 8.43 -29.07 -24.59
N ASP A 654 7.24 -28.66 -24.13
CA ASP A 654 6.81 -27.25 -24.09
C ASP A 654 7.66 -26.38 -23.15
N GLU A 655 8.38 -26.99 -22.21
CA GLU A 655 9.25 -26.32 -21.23
C GLU A 655 10.75 -26.28 -21.63
N SER A 656 11.06 -26.48 -22.91
CA SER A 656 12.43 -26.40 -23.44
C SER A 656 13.01 -25.00 -23.28
N THR A 657 14.25 -24.92 -22.78
CA THR A 657 14.99 -23.67 -22.59
C THR A 657 16.16 -23.57 -23.56
N ASP A 658 16.69 -22.34 -23.72
CA ASP A 658 17.90 -22.14 -24.52
C ASP A 658 19.11 -22.81 -23.87
N ASP A 659 19.18 -22.95 -22.53
CA ASP A 659 20.21 -23.72 -21.83
C ASP A 659 20.13 -25.22 -22.20
N ASP A 660 18.94 -25.80 -22.35
CA ASP A 660 18.80 -27.19 -22.77
C ASP A 660 19.33 -27.40 -24.19
N LYS A 661 19.11 -26.46 -25.10
CA LYS A 661 19.65 -26.48 -26.47
C LYS A 661 21.14 -26.31 -26.49
N MET A 662 21.66 -25.37 -25.67
CA MET A 662 23.10 -25.15 -25.52
C MET A 662 23.79 -26.44 -25.06
N ASN A 663 23.30 -27.06 -23.97
CA ASN A 663 23.86 -28.28 -23.42
C ASN A 663 23.73 -29.47 -24.40
N LEU A 664 22.63 -29.54 -25.18
CA LEU A 664 22.50 -30.52 -26.24
C LEU A 664 23.58 -30.33 -27.34
N GLY A 665 23.83 -29.09 -27.75
CA GLY A 665 24.87 -28.73 -28.68
C GLY A 665 26.27 -29.15 -28.20
N ILE A 666 26.56 -28.91 -26.89
CA ILE A 666 27.83 -29.35 -26.28
C ILE A 666 27.91 -30.88 -26.22
N CYS A 667 26.82 -31.61 -25.95
CA CYS A 667 26.81 -33.08 -26.01
C CYS A 667 27.10 -33.59 -27.41
N LEU A 668 26.51 -32.98 -28.45
CA LEU A 668 26.78 -33.32 -29.83
C LEU A 668 28.23 -33.05 -30.21
N PHE A 669 28.78 -31.91 -29.78
CA PHE A 669 30.20 -31.56 -29.98
C PHE A 669 31.13 -32.57 -29.30
N ALA A 670 30.87 -32.93 -28.05
CA ALA A 670 31.61 -33.96 -27.30
C ALA A 670 31.53 -35.36 -27.94
N SER A 671 30.44 -35.64 -28.69
CA SER A 671 30.24 -36.88 -29.42
C SER A 671 30.83 -36.86 -30.85
N HIS A 672 31.63 -35.86 -31.19
CA HIS A 672 32.22 -35.62 -32.51
C HIS A 672 31.21 -35.41 -33.67
N ARG A 673 30.00 -35.00 -33.36
CA ARG A 673 28.94 -34.63 -34.31
C ARG A 673 28.97 -33.14 -34.60
N PHE A 674 30.05 -32.68 -35.21
CA PHE A 674 30.36 -31.26 -35.33
C PHE A 674 29.32 -30.45 -36.15
N GLU A 675 28.84 -31.01 -37.26
CA GLU A 675 27.83 -30.35 -38.10
C GLU A 675 26.49 -30.18 -37.37
N ASP A 676 26.07 -31.24 -36.65
CA ASP A 676 24.83 -31.21 -35.89
C ASP A 676 24.94 -30.22 -34.68
N ALA A 677 26.12 -30.21 -34.04
CA ALA A 677 26.41 -29.27 -32.98
C ALA A 677 26.37 -27.80 -33.46
N ALA A 678 27.01 -27.54 -34.63
CA ALA A 678 27.00 -26.21 -35.23
C ALA A 678 25.57 -25.77 -35.63
N ALA A 679 24.80 -26.67 -36.21
CA ALA A 679 23.40 -26.39 -36.55
C ALA A 679 22.54 -26.06 -35.30
N MET A 680 22.78 -26.77 -34.18
CA MET A 680 22.08 -26.53 -32.91
C MET A 680 22.48 -25.18 -32.26
N LEU A 681 23.77 -24.82 -32.36
CA LEU A 681 24.34 -23.65 -31.68
C LEU A 681 24.36 -22.39 -32.56
N SER A 682 24.02 -22.47 -33.86
CA SER A 682 24.05 -21.34 -34.80
C SER A 682 23.20 -20.13 -34.42
N GLY A 683 22.25 -20.31 -33.47
CA GLY A 683 21.37 -19.23 -32.98
C GLY A 683 21.88 -18.53 -31.72
N PHE A 684 23.03 -18.94 -31.18
CA PHE A 684 23.58 -18.38 -29.95
C PHE A 684 24.76 -17.45 -30.23
N ASP A 685 25.01 -16.52 -29.29
CA ASP A 685 26.18 -15.67 -29.34
C ASP A 685 27.45 -16.50 -29.13
N THR A 686 28.48 -16.23 -29.92
CA THR A 686 29.77 -16.93 -29.86
C THR A 686 30.38 -16.87 -28.45
N ALA A 687 30.28 -15.74 -27.75
CA ALA A 687 30.76 -15.60 -26.39
C ALA A 687 30.05 -16.54 -25.39
N ALA A 688 28.76 -16.80 -25.59
CA ALA A 688 27.99 -17.74 -24.78
C ALA A 688 28.42 -19.20 -25.05
N ILE A 689 28.70 -19.54 -26.30
CA ILE A 689 29.21 -20.85 -26.69
C ILE A 689 30.60 -21.07 -26.09
N ASP A 690 31.50 -20.09 -26.14
CA ASP A 690 32.83 -20.14 -25.54
C ASP A 690 32.79 -20.37 -24.03
N ALA A 691 31.83 -19.69 -23.35
CA ALA A 691 31.64 -19.87 -21.92
C ALA A 691 31.20 -21.31 -21.60
N ALA A 692 30.28 -21.89 -22.38
CA ALA A 692 29.80 -23.25 -22.19
C ALA A 692 30.90 -24.30 -22.49
N ILE A 693 31.66 -24.10 -23.56
CA ILE A 693 32.82 -24.96 -23.88
C ILE A 693 33.87 -24.92 -22.77
N LYS A 694 34.10 -23.75 -22.19
CA LYS A 694 35.02 -23.58 -21.09
C LYS A 694 34.52 -24.23 -19.80
N GLU A 695 33.25 -24.14 -19.51
CA GLU A 695 32.61 -24.78 -18.34
C GLU A 695 32.76 -26.30 -18.40
N ASP A 696 32.56 -26.90 -19.57
CA ASP A 696 32.64 -28.35 -19.78
C ASP A 696 34.00 -28.83 -20.31
N GLY A 697 35.03 -28.00 -20.24
CA GLY A 697 36.35 -28.25 -20.84
C GLY A 697 37.04 -29.54 -20.38
N GLU A 698 36.92 -29.92 -19.09
CA GLU A 698 37.46 -31.20 -18.58
C GLU A 698 36.72 -32.40 -19.20
N MET A 699 35.44 -32.33 -19.33
CA MET A 699 34.62 -33.37 -19.95
C MET A 699 34.98 -33.49 -21.44
N LEU A 700 35.01 -32.37 -22.16
CA LEU A 700 35.37 -32.33 -23.59
C LEU A 700 36.80 -32.91 -23.83
N ALA A 701 37.78 -32.53 -23.02
CA ALA A 701 39.11 -33.10 -23.06
C ALA A 701 39.11 -34.62 -22.82
N SER A 702 38.31 -35.11 -21.88
CA SER A 702 38.17 -36.55 -21.61
C SER A 702 37.57 -37.34 -22.79
N LYS A 703 36.80 -36.65 -23.66
CA LYS A 703 36.22 -37.19 -24.89
C LYS A 703 37.12 -36.99 -26.12
N GLY A 704 38.31 -36.48 -25.92
CA GLY A 704 39.34 -36.30 -26.98
C GLY A 704 39.17 -35.03 -27.82
N ILE A 705 38.35 -34.09 -27.38
CA ILE A 705 38.22 -32.77 -28.00
C ILE A 705 39.48 -31.96 -27.64
N THR A 706 40.20 -31.52 -28.68
CA THR A 706 41.42 -30.73 -28.54
C THR A 706 41.16 -29.22 -28.71
N PRO A 707 42.08 -28.35 -28.28
CA PRO A 707 41.93 -26.90 -28.56
C PRO A 707 41.83 -26.60 -30.07
N LEU A 708 42.42 -27.40 -30.92
CA LEU A 708 42.31 -27.27 -32.39
C LEU A 708 40.91 -27.60 -32.86
N ASP A 709 40.25 -28.62 -32.29
CA ASP A 709 38.86 -28.96 -32.62
C ASP A 709 37.90 -27.82 -32.27
N ILE A 710 38.14 -27.11 -31.14
CA ILE A 710 37.37 -25.95 -30.74
C ILE A 710 37.59 -24.80 -31.75
N GLU A 711 38.81 -24.54 -32.17
CA GLU A 711 39.11 -23.50 -33.16
C GLU A 711 38.47 -23.81 -34.51
N LEU A 712 38.53 -25.08 -34.97
CA LEU A 712 37.88 -25.52 -36.19
C LEU A 712 36.33 -25.45 -36.10
N PHE A 713 35.79 -25.72 -34.93
CA PHE A 713 34.36 -25.65 -34.69
C PHE A 713 33.83 -24.21 -34.80
N HIS A 714 34.58 -23.22 -34.34
CA HIS A 714 34.24 -21.82 -34.58
C HIS A 714 34.14 -21.43 -36.05
N GLY A 715 34.85 -22.13 -36.91
CA GLY A 715 34.72 -21.97 -38.36
C GLY A 715 33.45 -22.56 -38.99
N LEU A 716 32.72 -23.39 -38.23
CA LEU A 716 31.45 -24.00 -38.64
C LEU A 716 30.23 -23.21 -38.13
N LEU A 717 30.38 -22.43 -37.05
CA LEU A 717 29.37 -21.57 -36.49
C LEU A 717 29.17 -20.30 -37.32
#